data_b9cc485f0a346a983403b05d2b25c2ed
#
_entry.id   b9cc485f0a346a983403b05d2b25c2ed
#
_cell.length_a   1.000
_cell.length_b   1.000
_cell.length_c   1.000
_cell.angle_alpha   90.00
_cell.angle_beta   90.00
_cell.angle_gamma   90.00
#
_symmetry.space_group_name_H-M   'P 1'
#
loop_
_entity.id
_entity.type
_entity.pdbx_description
1 polymer ?
#
loop_
_entity_poly.entity_id
_entity_poly.type
_entity_poly.pdbx_seq_one_letter_code
_entity_poly.pdbx_strand_id
1 'polypeptide(L)'
;MSIGFRLTTKCKSISSFQKLLDVVAARHEASVSHTEDYSELSVCRLGNIFFNYEQEEDDIAVIGDCQTNLLGAGFHKAAIDIVDELVELRDFSTEVEDDTEYYEHRDFERMRSEHFYRWLNAIVELCRERMKENCSMSAICWDCNKYMPRGIEGTVVSPFGRICPEHLVERIKDEGIERLASEFFMWNNEERDALFYRNTALSALWEDCYFMPSARSEEDMEINSFIIENLEKAAAMDTSLAFPKEDYLLLCRLVEKEPVDVSALPDFISEFPIGYRKDKVTYTLGNLKFDLPGNYLYFEEDDSRGYYDGEDENWHVVRMLAYSMPDDEADYLEDDENVLIEEKFFENGKCRLYDLGGEEDSDEYVCQCQIITEHQFTLFTLSCEGKDEAMGFSADFIDHLTATKTNKHDKLLQQIEQWNTDDEEQKIIDAILKVPEEERTAELTGLLARSYNNQGNYNEAIEQLLSVKEECKEDALWFYRLGYAYYYLNQLDKAQKAFERSLELDPSDEDAKEYIENCKNGVLPHNPEMYEEEELDALEAHIDKFFGHSDHVFHEIASPDIHVDIFIVEPTAERNYYTLVTSGMGAHRMNVPKELAEYKLERAEIVVYLPADWNISDHEEKNYWPLRWLKILARLPLEEDSWLGWGHSVPNGKPFAENTQLSSVLLINPENVEEGAAVCQLPNGEEVNFYQMIPLYEEEVNFKIQNGAETLLGKMGEISAVVDIHRLNVCEGFGRPKE
;
A
#
# COMPACT_ATOMS: atom_id res chain seq x y z
N MET A 1 -1.31 -4.03 12.54
CA MET A 1 -0.42 -3.56 13.64
C MET A 1 0.99 -3.92 13.25
N SER A 2 1.86 -2.94 13.00
CA SER A 2 3.30 -3.18 12.83
C SER A 2 4.01 -2.94 14.15
N ILE A 3 5.16 -3.55 14.35
CA ILE A 3 6.09 -3.26 15.44
C ILE A 3 7.42 -2.87 14.80
N GLY A 4 7.92 -1.70 15.12
CA GLY A 4 9.15 -1.19 14.58
C GLY A 4 9.62 0.04 15.31
N PHE A 5 10.57 0.74 14.72
CA PHE A 5 11.00 2.04 15.19
C PHE A 5 11.44 2.91 14.00
N ARG A 6 11.41 4.21 14.22
CA ARG A 6 11.92 5.23 13.31
C ARG A 6 12.97 6.08 14.02
N LEU A 7 14.08 6.31 13.31
CA LEU A 7 15.17 7.19 13.73
C LEU A 7 15.20 8.40 12.78
N THR A 8 15.16 9.62 13.31
CA THR A 8 15.35 10.82 12.51
C THR A 8 16.55 11.60 13.01
N THR A 9 17.50 11.91 12.13
CA THR A 9 18.71 12.66 12.46
C THR A 9 19.23 13.43 11.25
N LYS A 10 20.23 14.32 11.44
CA LYS A 10 20.83 15.10 10.35
C LYS A 10 22.32 14.85 10.19
N CYS A 11 22.85 14.99 9.00
CA CYS A 11 24.27 14.91 8.73
C CYS A 11 24.72 15.96 7.72
N LYS A 12 26.01 16.28 7.72
CA LYS A 12 26.60 17.24 6.76
C LYS A 12 26.97 16.60 5.42
N SER A 13 27.01 15.29 5.35
CA SER A 13 27.45 14.56 4.15
C SER A 13 27.03 13.11 4.25
N ILE A 14 26.36 12.58 3.21
CA ILE A 14 26.00 11.16 3.08
C ILE A 14 27.23 10.28 3.30
N SER A 15 28.35 10.58 2.62
CA SER A 15 29.58 9.81 2.75
C SER A 15 30.15 9.76 4.19
N SER A 16 29.90 10.79 5.01
CA SER A 16 30.32 10.75 6.42
C SER A 16 29.41 9.85 7.26
N PHE A 17 28.13 9.81 6.95
CA PHE A 17 27.18 8.93 7.60
C PHE A 17 27.41 7.46 7.19
N GLN A 18 27.60 7.20 5.92
CA GLN A 18 27.93 5.86 5.40
C GLN A 18 29.18 5.27 6.07
N LYS A 19 30.23 6.05 6.23
CA LYS A 19 31.44 5.63 6.98
C LYS A 19 31.17 5.33 8.46
N LEU A 20 30.24 6.06 9.06
CA LEU A 20 29.83 5.78 10.44
C LEU A 20 29.08 4.46 10.50
N LEU A 21 28.15 4.23 9.55
CA LEU A 21 27.46 2.94 9.43
C LEU A 21 28.42 1.77 9.24
N ASP A 22 29.46 1.91 8.40
CA ASP A 22 30.52 0.89 8.22
C ASP A 22 31.17 0.52 9.55
N VAL A 23 31.50 1.54 10.36
CA VAL A 23 32.16 1.34 11.65
C VAL A 23 31.24 0.64 12.65
N VAL A 24 29.97 1.07 12.72
CA VAL A 24 28.99 0.49 13.65
C VAL A 24 28.62 -0.93 13.20
N ALA A 25 28.38 -1.15 11.90
CA ALA A 25 28.09 -2.47 11.35
C ALA A 25 29.18 -3.48 11.71
N ALA A 26 30.44 -3.11 11.54
CA ALA A 26 31.59 -4.00 11.88
C ALA A 26 31.64 -4.38 13.37
N ARG A 27 31.14 -3.54 14.29
CA ARG A 27 31.12 -3.83 15.73
C ARG A 27 29.96 -4.75 16.13
N HIS A 28 28.87 -4.71 15.38
CA HIS A 28 27.67 -5.49 15.63
C HIS A 28 27.57 -6.76 14.77
N GLU A 29 28.66 -7.14 14.09
CA GLU A 29 28.68 -8.29 13.18
C GLU A 29 27.58 -8.20 12.10
N ALA A 30 27.31 -6.96 11.67
CA ALA A 30 26.32 -6.63 10.64
C ALA A 30 27.02 -6.28 9.33
N SER A 31 26.32 -6.39 8.22
CA SER A 31 26.78 -5.91 6.91
C SER A 31 26.02 -4.66 6.51
N VAL A 32 26.62 -3.84 5.66
CA VAL A 32 25.96 -2.63 5.16
C VAL A 32 26.21 -2.46 3.67
N SER A 33 25.16 -2.08 2.93
CA SER A 33 25.24 -1.68 1.54
C SER A 33 24.85 -0.20 1.40
N HIS A 34 25.41 0.49 0.41
CA HIS A 34 25.21 1.91 0.21
C HIS A 34 24.84 2.21 -1.24
N THR A 35 23.85 3.08 -1.41
CA THR A 35 23.53 3.75 -2.67
C THR A 35 23.67 5.27 -2.51
N GLU A 36 23.30 6.04 -3.51
CA GLU A 36 23.25 7.52 -3.42
C GLU A 36 22.05 7.98 -2.57
N ASP A 37 20.94 7.24 -2.59
CA ASP A 37 19.69 7.63 -1.98
C ASP A 37 19.45 6.98 -0.61
N TYR A 38 20.00 5.81 -0.37
CA TYR A 38 19.81 5.08 0.90
C TYR A 38 20.99 4.20 1.29
N SER A 39 20.99 3.76 2.55
CA SER A 39 21.86 2.67 3.04
C SER A 39 21.01 1.61 3.71
N GLU A 40 21.36 0.35 3.50
CA GLU A 40 20.74 -0.80 4.12
C GLU A 40 21.75 -1.49 5.06
N LEU A 41 21.43 -1.56 6.33
CA LEU A 41 22.23 -2.24 7.35
C LEU A 41 21.55 -3.55 7.73
N SER A 42 22.18 -4.67 7.35
CA SER A 42 21.70 -6.03 7.61
C SER A 42 22.31 -6.59 8.89
N VAL A 43 21.49 -6.72 9.92
CA VAL A 43 21.89 -7.20 11.26
C VAL A 43 21.85 -8.73 11.32
N CYS A 44 20.89 -9.32 10.63
CA CYS A 44 20.73 -10.77 10.47
C CYS A 44 19.90 -11.05 9.22
N ARG A 45 19.75 -12.33 8.85
CA ARG A 45 18.85 -12.71 7.75
C ARG A 45 17.46 -12.11 7.96
N LEU A 46 16.92 -11.44 6.95
CA LEU A 46 15.65 -10.74 6.93
C LEU A 46 15.56 -9.51 7.89
N GLY A 47 16.62 -9.20 8.63
CA GLY A 47 16.67 -8.15 9.63
C GLY A 47 17.48 -6.94 9.19
N ASN A 48 16.83 -5.94 8.59
CA ASN A 48 17.46 -4.77 8.01
C ASN A 48 16.95 -3.48 8.66
N ILE A 49 17.86 -2.50 8.75
CA ILE A 49 17.54 -1.11 9.06
C ILE A 49 17.83 -0.31 7.79
N PHE A 50 16.82 0.39 7.27
CA PHE A 50 16.97 1.23 6.08
C PHE A 50 17.16 2.68 6.49
N PHE A 51 18.17 3.34 5.92
CA PHE A 51 18.47 4.75 6.16
C PHE A 51 18.31 5.52 4.86
N ASN A 52 17.24 6.26 4.70
CA ASN A 52 16.97 7.13 3.56
C ASN A 52 17.62 8.49 3.77
N TYR A 53 18.06 9.12 2.68
CA TYR A 53 18.74 10.41 2.68
C TYR A 53 17.90 11.45 1.98
N GLU A 54 17.54 12.51 2.69
CA GLU A 54 16.79 13.62 2.13
C GLU A 54 17.66 14.90 2.20
N GLN A 55 17.80 15.59 1.08
CA GLN A 55 18.61 16.80 1.00
C GLN A 55 17.86 17.98 1.60
N GLU A 56 18.37 18.57 2.67
CA GLU A 56 17.92 19.83 3.24
C GLU A 56 18.89 20.99 2.85
N GLU A 57 18.51 22.24 3.10
CA GLU A 57 19.28 23.43 2.66
C GLU A 57 20.77 23.39 3.06
N ASP A 58 21.09 23.10 4.33
CA ASP A 58 22.47 23.08 4.86
C ASP A 58 22.91 21.69 5.36
N ASP A 59 21.98 20.76 5.51
CA ASP A 59 22.18 19.44 6.08
C ASP A 59 21.51 18.37 5.21
N ILE A 60 21.67 17.12 5.59
CA ILE A 60 21.00 15.99 5.00
C ILE A 60 20.22 15.33 6.14
N ALA A 61 18.91 15.24 5.99
CA ALA A 61 18.09 14.44 6.89
C ALA A 61 18.37 12.96 6.62
N VAL A 62 18.48 12.20 7.68
CA VAL A 62 18.64 10.75 7.63
C VAL A 62 17.48 10.13 8.39
N ILE A 63 16.65 9.38 7.67
CA ILE A 63 15.50 8.69 8.22
C ILE A 63 15.79 7.21 8.23
N GLY A 64 15.91 6.64 9.43
CA GLY A 64 16.13 5.22 9.64
C GLY A 64 14.82 4.52 10.01
N ASP A 65 14.38 3.56 9.20
CA ASP A 65 13.17 2.77 9.45
C ASP A 65 13.52 1.30 9.66
N CYS A 66 12.90 0.66 10.66
CA CYS A 66 13.09 -0.75 10.94
C CYS A 66 11.78 -1.42 11.36
N GLN A 67 11.35 -2.42 10.61
CA GLN A 67 10.23 -3.28 11.00
C GLN A 67 10.75 -4.57 11.66
N THR A 68 10.20 -4.92 12.80
CA THR A 68 10.74 -6.01 13.65
C THR A 68 9.75 -7.13 13.95
N ASN A 69 8.50 -7.01 13.51
CA ASN A 69 7.40 -7.93 13.80
C ASN A 69 7.74 -9.40 13.67
N LEU A 70 8.33 -9.80 12.54
CA LEU A 70 8.62 -11.19 12.22
C LEU A 70 9.86 -11.71 12.92
N LEU A 71 10.83 -10.84 13.11
CA LEU A 71 12.14 -11.23 13.61
C LEU A 71 12.13 -11.43 15.12
N GLY A 72 11.30 -10.65 15.84
CA GLY A 72 11.09 -10.81 17.27
C GLY A 72 11.85 -9.82 18.13
N ALA A 73 11.63 -9.93 19.44
CA ALA A 73 12.13 -8.99 20.43
C ALA A 73 13.66 -8.90 20.50
N GLY A 74 14.37 -10.00 20.28
CA GLY A 74 15.85 -10.01 20.27
C GLY A 74 16.44 -9.17 19.14
N PHE A 75 15.82 -9.26 17.94
CA PHE A 75 16.22 -8.41 16.82
C PHE A 75 15.93 -6.94 17.11
N HIS A 76 14.74 -6.64 17.64
CA HIS A 76 14.37 -5.26 17.99
C HIS A 76 15.40 -4.64 18.95
N LYS A 77 15.75 -5.37 20.02
CA LYS A 77 16.80 -4.95 20.93
C LYS A 77 18.13 -4.70 20.22
N ALA A 78 18.58 -5.66 19.41
CA ALA A 78 19.87 -5.54 18.70
C ALA A 78 19.89 -4.34 17.73
N ALA A 79 18.77 -4.05 17.07
CA ALA A 79 18.64 -2.89 16.21
C ALA A 79 18.65 -1.57 17.01
N ILE A 80 17.99 -1.54 18.18
CA ILE A 80 18.05 -0.39 19.10
C ILE A 80 19.47 -0.20 19.68
N ASP A 81 20.20 -1.26 19.99
CA ASP A 81 21.60 -1.15 20.45
C ASP A 81 22.51 -0.51 19.37
N ILE A 82 22.24 -0.79 18.10
CA ILE A 82 22.90 -0.13 16.97
C ILE A 82 22.52 1.36 16.90
N VAL A 83 21.25 1.66 17.08
CA VAL A 83 20.77 3.06 17.12
C VAL A 83 21.44 3.84 18.26
N ASP A 84 21.55 3.24 19.46
CA ASP A 84 22.25 3.86 20.58
C ASP A 84 23.70 4.23 20.22
N GLU A 85 24.43 3.30 19.60
CA GLU A 85 25.81 3.58 19.22
C GLU A 85 25.89 4.68 18.14
N LEU A 86 24.94 4.70 17.19
CA LEU A 86 24.84 5.77 16.20
C LEU A 86 24.57 7.11 16.87
N VAL A 87 23.71 7.17 17.87
CA VAL A 87 23.39 8.39 18.63
C VAL A 87 24.60 8.85 19.45
N GLU A 88 25.30 7.93 20.17
CA GLU A 88 26.45 8.27 20.99
C GLU A 88 27.64 8.81 20.18
N LEU A 89 27.82 8.34 18.94
CA LEU A 89 28.93 8.74 18.07
C LEU A 89 28.67 10.04 17.31
N ARG A 90 27.53 10.72 17.55
CA ARG A 90 27.12 11.91 16.81
C ARG A 90 26.92 13.13 17.70
N ASP A 91 27.25 14.31 17.10
CA ASP A 91 27.02 15.63 17.72
C ASP A 91 25.65 16.25 17.37
N PHE A 92 24.77 15.54 16.66
CA PHE A 92 23.46 16.06 16.22
C PHE A 92 22.32 15.51 17.09
N SER A 93 21.24 16.29 17.18
CA SER A 93 20.00 15.81 17.79
C SER A 93 19.43 14.65 16.98
N THR A 94 19.08 13.59 17.65
CA THR A 94 18.47 12.40 17.07
C THR A 94 17.16 12.14 17.81
N GLU A 95 16.10 11.91 17.05
CA GLU A 95 14.80 11.51 17.55
C GLU A 95 14.59 10.02 17.23
N VAL A 96 14.07 9.27 18.18
CA VAL A 96 13.77 7.86 18.03
C VAL A 96 12.33 7.64 18.47
N GLU A 97 11.49 7.22 17.54
CA GLU A 97 10.12 6.78 17.80
C GLU A 97 10.09 5.25 17.80
N ASP A 98 9.78 4.66 18.93
CA ASP A 98 9.78 3.21 19.12
C ASP A 98 8.40 2.73 19.59
N ASP A 99 7.72 1.93 18.76
CA ASP A 99 6.39 1.38 19.02
C ASP A 99 6.30 0.56 20.31
N THR A 100 7.45 0.10 20.83
CA THR A 100 7.54 -0.75 22.03
C THR A 100 7.94 -0.01 23.30
N GLU A 101 8.31 1.27 23.18
CA GLU A 101 8.91 2.07 24.26
C GLU A 101 10.22 1.45 24.82
N TYR A 102 10.81 0.47 24.13
CA TYR A 102 12.04 -0.20 24.59
C TYR A 102 13.23 0.77 24.56
N TYR A 103 13.29 1.65 23.58
CA TYR A 103 14.32 2.69 23.51
C TYR A 103 14.41 3.54 24.78
N GLU A 104 13.28 3.85 25.40
CA GLU A 104 13.22 4.65 26.63
C GLU A 104 13.39 3.84 27.91
N HIS A 105 12.74 2.67 27.97
CA HIS A 105 12.60 1.92 29.24
C HIS A 105 13.60 0.80 29.43
N ARG A 106 14.16 0.25 28.35
CA ARG A 106 15.14 -0.85 28.35
C ARG A 106 14.64 -2.11 29.10
N ASP A 107 13.33 -2.31 29.13
CA ASP A 107 12.72 -3.50 29.74
C ASP A 107 12.40 -4.53 28.65
N PHE A 108 13.34 -5.46 28.44
CA PHE A 108 13.24 -6.50 27.42
C PHE A 108 12.02 -7.42 27.62
N GLU A 109 11.76 -7.82 28.86
CA GLU A 109 10.65 -8.74 29.16
C GLU A 109 9.28 -8.05 28.96
N ARG A 110 9.19 -6.78 29.31
CA ARG A 110 7.98 -5.97 29.02
C ARG A 110 7.76 -5.86 27.51
N MET A 111 8.77 -5.45 26.76
CA MET A 111 8.70 -5.35 25.31
C MET A 111 8.26 -6.68 24.67
N ARG A 112 8.91 -7.80 25.04
CA ARG A 112 8.62 -9.11 24.50
C ARG A 112 7.18 -9.56 24.78
N SER A 113 6.71 -9.42 26.03
CA SER A 113 5.40 -9.90 26.45
C SER A 113 4.25 -8.99 26.03
N GLU A 114 4.38 -7.66 26.20
CA GLU A 114 3.28 -6.71 25.96
C GLU A 114 3.14 -6.29 24.50
N HIS A 115 4.22 -6.42 23.68
CA HIS A 115 4.19 -6.08 22.26
C HIS A 115 4.28 -7.31 21.36
N PHE A 116 5.37 -8.07 21.37
CA PHE A 116 5.56 -9.19 20.44
C PHE A 116 4.62 -10.36 20.67
N TYR A 117 4.44 -10.81 21.91
CA TYR A 117 3.53 -11.92 22.19
C TYR A 117 2.07 -11.51 22.01
N ARG A 118 1.73 -10.27 22.33
CA ARG A 118 0.40 -9.73 22.06
C ARG A 118 0.12 -9.64 20.56
N TRP A 119 1.10 -9.17 19.79
CA TRP A 119 1.00 -9.12 18.33
C TRP A 119 0.81 -10.53 17.74
N LEU A 120 1.63 -11.51 18.17
CA LEU A 120 1.51 -12.89 17.69
C LEU A 120 0.12 -13.49 18.01
N ASN A 121 -0.41 -13.28 19.20
CA ASN A 121 -1.76 -13.70 19.55
C ASN A 121 -2.81 -13.08 18.62
N ALA A 122 -2.71 -11.78 18.35
CA ALA A 122 -3.65 -11.07 17.48
C ALA A 122 -3.59 -11.57 16.04
N ILE A 123 -2.40 -11.83 15.51
CA ILE A 123 -2.22 -12.36 14.15
C ILE A 123 -2.76 -13.79 14.04
N VAL A 124 -2.55 -14.65 15.03
CA VAL A 124 -3.09 -16.03 15.03
C VAL A 124 -4.61 -16.01 15.04
N GLU A 125 -5.23 -15.13 15.83
CA GLU A 125 -6.69 -14.98 15.86
C GLU A 125 -7.21 -14.43 14.52
N LEU A 126 -6.55 -13.44 13.94
CA LEU A 126 -6.90 -12.89 12.62
C LEU A 126 -6.83 -13.97 11.53
N CYS A 127 -5.76 -14.77 11.49
CA CYS A 127 -5.65 -15.88 10.54
C CYS A 127 -6.78 -16.90 10.71
N ARG A 128 -7.12 -17.23 11.97
CA ARG A 128 -8.24 -18.13 12.27
C ARG A 128 -9.58 -17.59 11.77
N GLU A 129 -9.83 -16.30 11.92
CA GLU A 129 -11.07 -15.65 11.47
C GLU A 129 -11.17 -15.63 9.95
N ARG A 130 -10.11 -15.21 9.26
CA ARG A 130 -10.04 -15.24 7.80
C ARG A 130 -10.27 -16.63 7.21
N MET A 131 -9.77 -17.69 7.86
CA MET A 131 -10.00 -19.06 7.41
C MET A 131 -11.46 -19.51 7.53
N LYS A 132 -12.23 -18.96 8.47
CA LYS A 132 -13.68 -19.23 8.58
C LYS A 132 -14.47 -18.54 7.46
N GLU A 133 -13.98 -17.46 6.89
CA GLU A 133 -14.61 -16.65 5.85
C GLU A 133 -14.33 -17.16 4.43
N ASN A 134 -13.93 -18.42 4.25
CA ASN A 134 -13.53 -19.02 2.96
C ASN A 134 -12.26 -18.42 2.31
N CYS A 135 -11.41 -17.77 3.07
CA CYS A 135 -10.08 -17.42 2.58
C CYS A 135 -9.30 -18.71 2.34
N SER A 136 -8.91 -18.94 1.10
CA SER A 136 -8.21 -20.18 0.74
C SER A 136 -6.80 -20.28 1.37
N MET A 137 -6.24 -19.12 1.81
CA MET A 137 -4.88 -19.04 2.33
C MET A 137 -4.68 -17.76 3.13
N SER A 138 -3.82 -17.80 4.16
CA SER A 138 -3.27 -16.62 4.82
C SER A 138 -1.75 -16.67 4.80
N ALA A 139 -1.11 -15.53 4.60
CA ALA A 139 0.34 -15.42 4.66
C ALA A 139 0.72 -14.38 5.72
N ILE A 140 1.75 -14.71 6.50
CA ILE A 140 2.35 -13.80 7.47
C ILE A 140 3.78 -13.55 7.03
N CYS A 141 4.06 -12.32 6.58
CA CYS A 141 5.38 -11.91 6.11
C CYS A 141 5.96 -12.84 5.01
N TRP A 142 5.11 -13.31 4.12
CA TRP A 142 5.45 -14.13 2.98
C TRP A 142 4.82 -13.57 1.71
N ASP A 143 5.60 -13.42 0.65
CA ASP A 143 5.10 -12.93 -0.64
C ASP A 143 4.47 -14.07 -1.45
N CYS A 144 3.17 -14.24 -1.29
CA CYS A 144 2.39 -15.24 -2.02
C CYS A 144 2.29 -14.99 -3.53
N ASN A 145 2.62 -13.78 -4.01
CA ASN A 145 2.59 -13.50 -5.44
C ASN A 145 3.80 -14.08 -6.17
N LYS A 146 4.91 -14.26 -5.45
CA LYS A 146 6.12 -14.90 -6.01
C LYS A 146 6.06 -16.41 -6.02
N TYR A 147 5.51 -17.01 -4.95
CA TYR A 147 5.61 -18.45 -4.72
C TYR A 147 4.34 -19.00 -4.10
N MET A 148 3.62 -19.85 -4.81
CA MET A 148 2.48 -20.59 -4.30
C MET A 148 2.85 -22.09 -4.18
N PRO A 149 3.31 -22.57 -3.02
CA PRO A 149 3.49 -24.01 -2.83
C PRO A 149 2.18 -24.74 -3.03
N ARG A 150 2.21 -25.90 -3.66
CA ARG A 150 1.03 -26.75 -3.84
C ARG A 150 0.42 -27.14 -2.50
N GLY A 151 -0.91 -27.12 -2.41
CA GLY A 151 -1.65 -27.60 -1.23
C GLY A 151 -1.54 -26.69 -0.02
N ILE A 152 -1.41 -25.37 -0.23
CA ILE A 152 -1.40 -24.38 0.86
C ILE A 152 -2.81 -23.93 1.27
N GLU A 153 -3.84 -24.36 0.56
CA GLU A 153 -5.22 -24.04 0.90
C GLU A 153 -5.51 -24.49 2.34
N GLY A 154 -6.11 -23.59 3.10
CA GLY A 154 -6.41 -23.87 4.51
C GLY A 154 -5.21 -23.78 5.46
N THR A 155 -4.05 -23.26 5.03
CA THR A 155 -2.87 -23.09 5.87
C THR A 155 -2.42 -21.65 6.00
N VAL A 156 -1.64 -21.36 7.05
CA VAL A 156 -0.89 -20.11 7.21
C VAL A 156 0.54 -20.36 6.73
N VAL A 157 1.00 -19.53 5.80
CA VAL A 157 2.38 -19.55 5.30
C VAL A 157 3.20 -18.45 6.00
N SER A 158 4.38 -18.80 6.46
CA SER A 158 5.35 -17.90 7.09
C SER A 158 6.75 -18.15 6.51
N PRO A 159 7.76 -17.32 6.79
CA PRO A 159 9.14 -17.60 6.38
C PRO A 159 9.75 -18.89 6.97
N PHE A 160 9.07 -19.55 7.87
CA PHE A 160 9.50 -20.84 8.47
C PHE A 160 8.70 -22.03 7.97
N GLY A 161 7.78 -21.84 7.04
CA GLY A 161 6.98 -22.89 6.47
C GLY A 161 5.49 -22.71 6.65
N ARG A 162 4.75 -23.80 6.44
CA ARG A 162 3.29 -23.89 6.54
C ARG A 162 2.84 -24.39 7.90
N ILE A 163 1.74 -23.84 8.40
CA ILE A 163 1.16 -24.23 9.69
C ILE A 163 -0.37 -24.25 9.54
N CYS A 164 -1.03 -25.23 10.17
CA CYS A 164 -2.48 -25.24 10.26
C CYS A 164 -2.96 -24.23 11.31
N PRO A 165 -3.91 -23.31 11.00
CA PRO A 165 -4.38 -22.28 11.95
C PRO A 165 -4.99 -22.85 13.23
N GLU A 166 -5.74 -23.94 13.13
CA GLU A 166 -6.32 -24.60 14.31
C GLU A 166 -5.23 -25.11 15.24
N HIS A 167 -4.15 -25.66 14.70
CA HIS A 167 -3.01 -26.14 15.51
C HIS A 167 -2.29 -24.97 16.20
N LEU A 168 -2.19 -23.80 15.58
CA LEU A 168 -1.62 -22.61 16.24
C LEU A 168 -2.42 -22.23 17.51
N VAL A 169 -3.75 -22.23 17.41
CA VAL A 169 -4.64 -21.89 18.53
C VAL A 169 -4.58 -22.96 19.63
N GLU A 170 -4.56 -24.25 19.25
CA GLU A 170 -4.43 -25.35 20.21
C GLU A 170 -3.08 -25.31 20.93
N ARG A 171 -2.00 -25.07 20.22
CA ARG A 171 -0.65 -24.94 20.80
C ARG A 171 -0.55 -23.77 21.76
N ILE A 172 -1.15 -22.61 21.46
CA ILE A 172 -1.18 -21.48 22.42
C ILE A 172 -1.91 -21.88 23.72
N LYS A 173 -3.01 -22.64 23.61
CA LYS A 173 -3.79 -23.09 24.78
C LYS A 173 -3.03 -24.13 25.61
N ASP A 174 -2.35 -25.06 24.95
CA ASP A 174 -1.73 -26.22 25.62
C ASP A 174 -0.30 -25.93 26.08
N GLU A 175 0.48 -25.18 25.31
CA GLU A 175 1.90 -24.96 25.53
C GLU A 175 2.22 -23.50 25.95
N GLY A 176 1.27 -22.57 25.74
CA GLY A 176 1.45 -21.14 25.98
C GLY A 176 2.07 -20.39 24.81
N ILE A 177 1.85 -19.06 24.79
CA ILE A 177 2.33 -18.17 23.73
C ILE A 177 3.86 -18.12 23.64
N GLU A 178 4.56 -18.27 24.77
CA GLU A 178 6.02 -18.25 24.84
C GLU A 178 6.65 -19.40 24.04
N ARG A 179 6.04 -20.58 24.10
CA ARG A 179 6.50 -21.75 23.35
C ARG A 179 6.31 -21.52 21.85
N LEU A 180 5.14 -21.06 21.43
CA LEU A 180 4.88 -20.74 20.04
C LEU A 180 5.83 -19.62 19.54
N ALA A 181 6.01 -18.56 20.31
CA ALA A 181 6.91 -17.46 19.98
C ALA A 181 8.35 -17.88 19.73
N SER A 182 8.87 -18.86 20.51
CA SER A 182 10.21 -19.40 20.32
C SER A 182 10.41 -20.17 19.02
N GLU A 183 9.32 -20.60 18.38
CA GLU A 183 9.33 -21.29 17.08
C GLU A 183 8.84 -20.39 15.94
N PHE A 184 8.14 -19.30 16.26
CA PHE A 184 7.60 -18.36 15.28
C PHE A 184 8.56 -17.21 14.97
N PHE A 185 9.22 -16.62 16.00
CA PHE A 185 10.18 -15.54 15.78
C PHE A 185 11.58 -16.09 15.52
N MET A 186 12.30 -15.49 14.58
CA MET A 186 13.68 -15.85 14.29
C MET A 186 14.59 -15.57 15.50
N TRP A 187 14.40 -14.42 16.15
CA TRP A 187 15.19 -13.97 17.28
C TRP A 187 14.30 -13.53 18.44
N ASN A 188 13.84 -14.50 19.23
CA ASN A 188 12.88 -14.26 20.30
C ASN A 188 13.54 -13.85 21.63
N ASN A 189 14.77 -14.31 21.91
CA ASN A 189 15.50 -14.09 23.16
C ASN A 189 16.50 -12.93 23.04
N GLU A 190 16.96 -12.42 24.19
CA GLU A 190 17.84 -11.25 24.25
C GLU A 190 19.15 -11.42 23.48
N GLU A 191 19.74 -12.60 23.53
CA GLU A 191 21.00 -12.93 22.87
C GLU A 191 20.77 -13.87 21.67
N ARG A 192 21.74 -13.94 20.73
CA ARG A 192 21.76 -14.92 19.66
C ARG A 192 22.05 -16.31 20.23
N ASP A 193 21.02 -17.04 20.59
CA ASP A 193 21.08 -18.38 21.16
C ASP A 193 20.94 -19.50 20.12
N ALA A 194 20.85 -20.74 20.57
CA ALA A 194 20.67 -21.91 19.71
C ALA A 194 19.39 -21.83 18.86
N LEU A 195 18.31 -21.25 19.42
CA LEU A 195 17.06 -21.04 18.69
C LEU A 195 17.22 -20.06 17.53
N PHE A 196 17.92 -18.95 17.76
CA PHE A 196 18.22 -17.98 16.69
C PHE A 196 18.93 -18.66 15.51
N TYR A 197 20.00 -19.40 15.74
CA TYR A 197 20.75 -20.05 14.65
C TYR A 197 19.92 -21.13 13.95
N ARG A 198 19.17 -21.95 14.69
CA ARG A 198 18.28 -22.94 14.08
C ARG A 198 17.20 -22.27 13.23
N ASN A 199 16.51 -21.26 13.75
CA ASN A 199 15.43 -20.57 13.04
C ASN A 199 15.95 -19.83 11.82
N THR A 200 17.15 -19.25 11.89
CA THR A 200 17.83 -18.68 10.71
C THR A 200 18.05 -19.73 9.61
N ALA A 201 18.51 -20.91 9.98
CA ALA A 201 18.69 -22.02 9.04
C ALA A 201 17.36 -22.53 8.46
N LEU A 202 16.31 -22.66 9.31
CA LEU A 202 14.98 -23.09 8.85
C LEU A 202 14.35 -22.08 7.88
N SER A 203 14.53 -20.79 8.12
CA SER A 203 14.07 -19.75 7.19
C SER A 203 14.78 -19.85 5.83
N ALA A 204 16.10 -20.05 5.81
CA ALA A 204 16.84 -20.23 4.56
C ALA A 204 16.48 -21.56 3.85
N LEU A 205 16.28 -22.64 4.61
CA LEU A 205 15.78 -23.92 4.07
C LEU A 205 14.41 -23.73 3.37
N TRP A 206 13.52 -22.98 3.99
CA TRP A 206 12.19 -22.76 3.46
C TRP A 206 12.19 -21.88 2.20
N GLU A 207 12.91 -20.76 2.24
CA GLU A 207 12.80 -19.70 1.25
C GLU A 207 13.80 -19.83 0.09
N ASP A 208 15.10 -20.08 0.40
CA ASP A 208 16.16 -19.93 -0.58
C ASP A 208 16.70 -21.26 -1.10
N CYS A 209 16.58 -22.34 -0.31
CA CYS A 209 17.19 -23.60 -0.66
C CYS A 209 16.48 -24.28 -1.85
N TYR A 210 17.22 -24.55 -2.92
CA TYR A 210 16.73 -25.27 -4.08
C TYR A 210 16.95 -26.80 -3.98
N PHE A 211 17.65 -27.27 -2.96
CA PHE A 211 17.99 -28.69 -2.77
C PHE A 211 18.76 -29.31 -3.93
N MET A 212 19.52 -28.50 -4.62
CA MET A 212 20.32 -28.88 -5.79
C MET A 212 21.82 -28.96 -5.43
N PRO A 213 22.63 -29.69 -6.22
CA PRO A 213 24.07 -29.73 -6.08
C PRO A 213 24.71 -28.33 -6.16
N SER A 214 25.74 -28.10 -5.37
CA SER A 214 26.50 -26.84 -5.38
C SER A 214 27.17 -26.52 -6.73
N ALA A 215 27.36 -27.51 -7.59
CA ALA A 215 27.90 -27.34 -8.93
C ALA A 215 26.98 -26.53 -9.87
N ARG A 216 25.68 -26.37 -9.52
CA ARG A 216 24.72 -25.59 -10.32
C ARG A 216 25.04 -24.09 -10.30
N SER A 217 25.33 -23.54 -9.12
CA SER A 217 25.74 -22.14 -8.96
C SER A 217 26.53 -21.91 -7.67
N GLU A 218 27.36 -20.84 -7.65
CA GLU A 218 28.06 -20.40 -6.44
C GLU A 218 27.04 -20.00 -5.35
N GLU A 219 25.92 -19.42 -5.73
CA GLU A 219 24.85 -18.99 -4.82
C GLU A 219 24.19 -20.18 -4.10
N ASP A 220 23.86 -21.26 -4.80
CA ASP A 220 23.34 -22.49 -4.17
C ASP A 220 24.34 -23.09 -3.16
N MET A 221 25.65 -23.04 -3.48
CA MET A 221 26.69 -23.48 -2.58
C MET A 221 26.76 -22.62 -1.31
N GLU A 222 26.70 -21.31 -1.45
CA GLU A 222 26.70 -20.35 -0.35
C GLU A 222 25.47 -20.56 0.57
N ILE A 223 24.28 -20.67 -0.02
CA ILE A 223 23.02 -20.91 0.71
C ILE A 223 23.08 -22.23 1.48
N ASN A 224 23.45 -23.32 0.80
CA ASN A 224 23.56 -24.63 1.44
C ASN A 224 24.59 -24.64 2.58
N SER A 225 25.75 -23.99 2.38
CA SER A 225 26.79 -23.86 3.38
C SER A 225 26.34 -23.00 4.56
N PHE A 226 25.67 -21.89 4.31
CA PHE A 226 25.09 -21.01 5.32
C PHE A 226 24.08 -21.76 6.23
N ILE A 227 23.20 -22.57 5.63
CA ILE A 227 22.25 -23.38 6.38
C ILE A 227 22.98 -24.39 7.29
N ILE A 228 23.96 -25.12 6.74
CA ILE A 228 24.74 -26.10 7.47
C ILE A 228 25.47 -25.45 8.66
N GLU A 229 26.13 -24.33 8.44
CA GLU A 229 26.89 -23.63 9.50
C GLU A 229 26.00 -23.18 10.65
N ASN A 230 24.82 -22.62 10.33
CA ASN A 230 23.86 -22.19 11.36
C ASN A 230 23.27 -23.37 12.13
N LEU A 231 22.99 -24.51 11.48
CA LEU A 231 22.52 -25.71 12.14
C LEU A 231 23.63 -26.30 13.07
N GLU A 232 24.87 -26.33 12.61
CA GLU A 232 25.99 -26.82 13.45
C GLU A 232 26.25 -25.91 14.66
N LYS A 233 26.16 -24.58 14.50
CA LYS A 233 26.21 -23.61 15.60
C LYS A 233 25.10 -23.88 16.63
N ALA A 234 23.86 -24.05 16.16
CA ALA A 234 22.72 -24.36 17.03
C ALA A 234 22.95 -25.65 17.84
N ALA A 235 23.35 -26.72 17.15
CA ALA A 235 23.64 -28.03 17.79
C ALA A 235 24.79 -27.99 18.80
N ALA A 236 25.80 -27.16 18.54
CA ALA A 236 26.93 -26.98 19.47
C ALA A 236 26.55 -26.21 20.74
N MET A 237 25.55 -25.29 20.64
CA MET A 237 25.07 -24.49 21.76
C MET A 237 24.05 -25.24 22.63
N ASP A 238 23.14 -26.01 22.00
CA ASP A 238 22.09 -26.74 22.71
C ASP A 238 21.79 -28.10 22.04
N THR A 239 22.26 -29.17 22.67
CA THR A 239 22.02 -30.55 22.18
C THR A 239 20.60 -31.08 22.45
N SER A 240 19.78 -30.35 23.20
CA SER A 240 18.38 -30.71 23.45
C SER A 240 17.41 -30.10 22.41
N LEU A 241 17.91 -29.19 21.59
CA LEU A 241 17.13 -28.53 20.59
C LEU A 241 16.79 -29.47 19.42
N ALA A 242 15.53 -29.49 19.00
CA ALA A 242 15.09 -30.26 17.85
C ALA A 242 15.82 -29.82 16.57
N PHE A 243 16.28 -30.79 15.76
CA PHE A 243 17.22 -30.61 14.67
C PHE A 243 16.70 -31.25 13.35
N PRO A 244 16.72 -30.61 12.22
CA PRO A 244 16.25 -31.12 10.93
C PRO A 244 17.33 -32.07 10.32
N LYS A 245 17.46 -33.26 10.85
CA LYS A 245 18.56 -34.20 10.51
C LYS A 245 18.60 -34.61 9.05
N GLU A 246 17.45 -34.91 8.47
CA GLU A 246 17.37 -35.37 7.08
C GLU A 246 17.83 -34.26 6.10
N ASP A 247 17.38 -33.04 6.33
CA ASP A 247 17.78 -31.88 5.53
C ASP A 247 19.25 -31.55 5.69
N TYR A 248 19.74 -31.54 6.94
CA TYR A 248 21.16 -31.33 7.22
C TYR A 248 22.04 -32.35 6.49
N LEU A 249 21.71 -33.66 6.56
CA LEU A 249 22.46 -34.71 5.91
C LEU A 249 22.36 -34.64 4.37
N LEU A 250 21.22 -34.20 3.83
CA LEU A 250 21.08 -33.95 2.42
C LEU A 250 22.01 -32.83 1.98
N LEU A 251 21.95 -31.67 2.64
CA LEU A 251 22.79 -30.52 2.30
C LEU A 251 24.29 -30.82 2.41
N CYS A 252 24.71 -31.56 3.47
CA CYS A 252 26.11 -31.98 3.57
C CYS A 252 26.57 -32.84 2.37
N ARG A 253 25.68 -33.69 1.84
CA ARG A 253 25.96 -34.46 0.61
C ARG A 253 26.10 -33.56 -0.61
N LEU A 254 25.19 -32.56 -0.74
CA LEU A 254 25.18 -31.64 -1.88
C LEU A 254 26.45 -30.77 -1.94
N VAL A 255 26.99 -30.35 -0.78
CA VAL A 255 28.23 -29.53 -0.72
C VAL A 255 29.49 -30.38 -0.46
N GLU A 256 29.39 -31.70 -0.55
CA GLU A 256 30.49 -32.64 -0.31
C GLU A 256 31.21 -32.47 1.07
N LYS A 257 30.44 -32.05 2.10
CA LYS A 257 30.93 -31.86 3.47
C LYS A 257 30.68 -33.09 4.35
N GLU A 258 31.68 -33.53 5.11
CA GLU A 258 31.46 -34.57 6.11
C GLU A 258 30.56 -34.03 7.25
N PRO A 259 29.43 -34.69 7.52
CA PRO A 259 28.49 -34.23 8.53
C PRO A 259 29.06 -34.46 9.94
N VAL A 260 28.73 -33.57 10.91
CA VAL A 260 28.95 -33.84 12.32
C VAL A 260 27.96 -34.89 12.84
N ASP A 261 28.28 -35.57 13.95
CA ASP A 261 27.37 -36.56 14.51
C ASP A 261 26.13 -35.90 15.15
N VAL A 262 25.02 -36.00 14.49
CA VAL A 262 23.71 -35.48 14.92
C VAL A 262 22.77 -36.58 15.42
N SER A 263 23.25 -37.83 15.57
CA SER A 263 22.42 -38.98 15.91
C SER A 263 21.72 -38.87 17.26
N ALA A 264 22.35 -38.19 18.22
CA ALA A 264 21.83 -38.01 19.57
C ALA A 264 20.89 -36.81 19.74
N LEU A 265 20.79 -35.92 18.74
CA LEU A 265 19.90 -34.76 18.79
C LEU A 265 18.44 -35.20 18.64
N PRO A 266 17.44 -34.51 19.22
CA PRO A 266 16.03 -34.72 18.92
C PRO A 266 15.71 -34.38 17.45
N ASP A 267 14.78 -35.11 16.86
CA ASP A 267 14.32 -34.79 15.50
C ASP A 267 13.43 -33.54 15.51
N PHE A 268 13.61 -32.66 14.52
CA PHE A 268 12.68 -31.58 14.24
C PHE A 268 11.49 -32.17 13.46
N ILE A 269 10.36 -32.22 14.15
CA ILE A 269 9.11 -32.72 13.54
C ILE A 269 8.30 -31.51 13.10
N SER A 270 8.11 -31.37 11.81
CA SER A 270 7.22 -30.37 11.21
C SER A 270 5.97 -31.04 10.65
N GLU A 271 4.84 -30.37 10.71
CA GLU A 271 3.58 -30.83 10.11
C GLU A 271 3.69 -30.96 8.59
N PHE A 272 4.45 -30.04 7.98
CA PHE A 272 4.73 -30.01 6.54
C PHE A 272 6.24 -30.06 6.29
N PRO A 273 6.67 -30.53 5.11
CA PRO A 273 8.09 -30.49 4.75
C PRO A 273 8.65 -29.07 4.83
N ILE A 274 9.86 -28.91 5.41
CA ILE A 274 10.57 -27.65 5.39
C ILE A 274 11.21 -27.49 4.01
N GLY A 275 10.98 -26.34 3.37
CA GLY A 275 11.41 -26.08 2.00
C GLY A 275 10.30 -26.35 1.00
N TYR A 276 9.62 -25.29 0.55
CA TYR A 276 8.54 -25.38 -0.40
C TYR A 276 9.00 -25.88 -1.78
N ARG A 277 10.31 -25.76 -2.07
CA ARG A 277 10.91 -26.20 -3.33
C ARG A 277 11.18 -27.69 -3.43
N LYS A 278 10.97 -28.45 -2.35
CA LYS A 278 11.06 -29.93 -2.39
C LYS A 278 9.93 -30.57 -3.17
N ASP A 279 8.78 -29.90 -3.21
CA ASP A 279 7.58 -30.34 -3.89
C ASP A 279 7.35 -29.50 -5.16
N LYS A 280 6.27 -29.82 -5.88
CA LYS A 280 5.80 -28.97 -6.97
C LYS A 280 5.25 -27.66 -6.43
N VAL A 281 5.55 -26.59 -7.16
CA VAL A 281 5.03 -25.24 -6.92
C VAL A 281 3.97 -24.93 -7.97
N THR A 282 2.83 -24.40 -7.52
CA THR A 282 1.77 -23.94 -8.40
C THR A 282 2.04 -22.49 -8.82
N TYR A 283 2.14 -22.27 -10.11
CA TYR A 283 2.27 -20.96 -10.71
C TYR A 283 0.96 -20.52 -11.35
N THR A 284 0.78 -19.20 -11.45
CA THR A 284 -0.40 -18.60 -12.08
C THR A 284 0.01 -17.76 -13.28
N LEU A 285 -0.65 -17.95 -14.42
CA LEU A 285 -0.48 -17.15 -15.62
C LEU A 285 -1.88 -16.74 -16.12
N GLY A 286 -2.26 -15.50 -15.82
CA GLY A 286 -3.65 -15.07 -16.03
C GLY A 286 -4.61 -15.89 -15.17
N ASN A 287 -5.59 -16.52 -15.79
CA ASN A 287 -6.55 -17.40 -15.11
C ASN A 287 -6.10 -18.86 -15.02
N LEU A 288 -5.01 -19.24 -15.69
CA LEU A 288 -4.45 -20.57 -15.71
C LEU A 288 -3.53 -20.81 -14.51
N LYS A 289 -3.67 -21.97 -13.86
CA LYS A 289 -2.75 -22.48 -12.84
C LYS A 289 -2.10 -23.76 -13.33
N PHE A 290 -0.79 -23.88 -13.11
CA PHE A 290 0.01 -25.03 -13.51
C PHE A 290 1.09 -25.32 -12.49
N ASP A 291 1.49 -26.59 -12.39
CA ASP A 291 2.50 -27.03 -11.43
C ASP A 291 3.83 -27.34 -12.12
N LEU A 292 4.91 -26.84 -11.55
CA LEU A 292 6.28 -27.21 -11.92
C LEU A 292 7.06 -27.68 -10.68
N PRO A 293 8.14 -28.47 -10.87
CA PRO A 293 9.09 -28.74 -9.78
C PRO A 293 9.59 -27.43 -9.14
N GLY A 294 9.58 -27.37 -7.80
CA GLY A 294 9.90 -26.16 -7.06
C GLY A 294 11.36 -25.69 -7.19
N ASN A 295 12.24 -26.59 -7.65
CA ASN A 295 13.65 -26.31 -7.91
C ASN A 295 13.95 -25.71 -9.28
N TYR A 296 12.93 -25.44 -10.10
CA TYR A 296 13.14 -24.77 -11.39
C TYR A 296 13.43 -23.29 -11.20
N LEU A 297 14.38 -22.78 -12.00
CA LEU A 297 14.74 -21.36 -12.05
C LEU A 297 13.88 -20.62 -13.07
N TYR A 298 13.44 -19.42 -12.74
CA TYR A 298 12.73 -18.53 -13.68
C TYR A 298 13.72 -17.80 -14.59
N PHE A 299 13.34 -17.60 -15.85
CA PHE A 299 14.04 -16.73 -16.78
C PHE A 299 13.04 -15.90 -17.61
N GLU A 300 13.53 -14.78 -18.09
CA GLU A 300 12.85 -13.92 -19.05
C GLU A 300 13.87 -13.52 -20.12
N GLU A 301 13.62 -13.89 -21.37
CA GLU A 301 14.52 -13.62 -22.49
C GLU A 301 13.70 -13.16 -23.69
N ASP A 302 13.99 -11.96 -24.20
CA ASP A 302 13.21 -11.27 -25.22
C ASP A 302 11.73 -11.19 -24.84
N ASP A 303 10.84 -11.80 -25.63
CA ASP A 303 9.40 -11.88 -25.36
C ASP A 303 8.98 -13.21 -24.70
N SER A 304 9.93 -14.08 -24.37
CA SER A 304 9.66 -15.38 -23.77
C SER A 304 9.92 -15.39 -22.27
N ARG A 305 9.03 -16.06 -21.55
CA ARG A 305 9.15 -16.35 -20.13
C ARG A 305 9.23 -17.83 -19.93
N GLY A 306 9.96 -18.27 -18.94
CA GLY A 306 10.01 -19.70 -18.71
C GLY A 306 10.70 -20.11 -17.42
N TYR A 307 10.83 -21.42 -17.29
CA TYR A 307 11.46 -22.09 -16.17
C TYR A 307 12.37 -23.20 -16.68
N TYR A 308 13.45 -23.46 -15.96
CA TYR A 308 14.38 -24.55 -16.27
C TYR A 308 14.99 -25.13 -14.98
N ASP A 309 15.44 -26.39 -15.05
CA ASP A 309 15.99 -27.08 -13.87
C ASP A 309 17.45 -26.71 -13.54
N GLY A 310 18.14 -26.02 -14.42
CA GLY A 310 19.48 -25.48 -14.19
C GLY A 310 20.60 -26.52 -14.21
N GLU A 311 20.36 -27.76 -14.64
CA GLU A 311 21.39 -28.77 -14.81
C GLU A 311 21.96 -28.76 -16.24
N ASP A 312 23.29 -28.76 -16.39
CA ASP A 312 23.98 -28.52 -17.66
C ASP A 312 23.82 -29.64 -18.70
N GLU A 313 23.48 -30.88 -18.30
CA GLU A 313 23.46 -32.04 -19.19
C GLU A 313 22.10 -32.73 -19.33
N ASN A 314 21.15 -32.53 -18.38
CA ASN A 314 19.78 -33.07 -18.38
C ASN A 314 18.80 -31.95 -17.98
N TRP A 315 18.63 -30.97 -18.83
CA TRP A 315 17.81 -29.82 -18.51
C TRP A 315 16.40 -29.95 -19.08
N HIS A 316 15.44 -29.55 -18.26
CA HIS A 316 14.06 -29.33 -18.68
C HIS A 316 13.83 -27.84 -18.84
N VAL A 317 13.25 -27.45 -19.95
CA VAL A 317 12.88 -26.04 -20.19
C VAL A 317 11.39 -25.95 -20.49
N VAL A 318 10.71 -25.06 -19.78
CA VAL A 318 9.31 -24.72 -20.00
C VAL A 318 9.24 -23.28 -20.43
N ARG A 319 8.90 -23.02 -21.70
CA ARG A 319 8.63 -21.67 -22.21
C ARG A 319 7.14 -21.46 -22.34
N MET A 320 6.68 -20.22 -22.11
CA MET A 320 5.28 -19.89 -22.13
C MET A 320 4.98 -18.54 -22.77
N LEU A 321 3.87 -18.50 -23.50
CA LEU A 321 3.27 -17.30 -24.07
C LEU A 321 1.77 -17.33 -23.79
N ALA A 322 1.21 -16.21 -23.34
CA ALA A 322 -0.22 -16.10 -23.08
C ALA A 322 -0.82 -14.93 -23.86
N TYR A 323 -1.95 -15.17 -24.47
CA TYR A 323 -2.70 -14.21 -25.27
C TYR A 323 -4.09 -14.04 -24.69
N SER A 324 -4.54 -12.81 -24.48
CA SER A 324 -5.93 -12.50 -24.13
C SER A 324 -6.80 -12.55 -25.39
N MET A 325 -7.87 -13.34 -25.37
CA MET A 325 -8.75 -13.60 -26.52
C MET A 325 -10.21 -13.28 -26.15
N PRO A 326 -11.05 -12.77 -27.10
CA PRO A 326 -12.50 -12.75 -26.94
C PRO A 326 -13.09 -14.15 -26.84
N ASP A 327 -14.25 -14.30 -26.19
CA ASP A 327 -14.90 -15.59 -25.88
C ASP A 327 -15.14 -16.51 -27.07
N ASP A 328 -15.44 -15.93 -28.23
CA ASP A 328 -15.84 -16.61 -29.44
C ASP A 328 -14.69 -16.84 -30.44
N GLU A 329 -13.48 -16.37 -30.13
CA GLU A 329 -12.30 -16.46 -31.00
C GLU A 329 -11.20 -17.39 -30.46
N ALA A 330 -11.34 -17.89 -29.20
CA ALA A 330 -10.34 -18.79 -28.63
C ALA A 330 -10.44 -20.17 -29.23
N ASP A 331 -9.59 -20.49 -30.21
CA ASP A 331 -9.46 -21.79 -30.80
C ASP A 331 -8.00 -22.24 -30.88
N TYR A 332 -7.79 -23.54 -31.03
CA TYR A 332 -6.45 -24.09 -31.17
C TYR A 332 -5.81 -23.64 -32.48
N LEU A 333 -4.50 -23.41 -32.44
CA LEU A 333 -3.74 -23.25 -33.69
C LEU A 333 -3.75 -24.56 -34.46
N GLU A 334 -4.19 -24.51 -35.70
CA GLU A 334 -4.12 -25.66 -36.60
C GLU A 334 -2.69 -25.74 -37.16
N ASP A 335 -2.04 -26.88 -36.94
CA ASP A 335 -0.77 -27.20 -37.55
C ASP A 335 -0.84 -28.68 -38.05
N ASP A 336 -0.94 -28.85 -39.36
CA ASP A 336 -1.08 -30.16 -40.00
C ASP A 336 0.22 -31.00 -39.93
N GLU A 337 1.34 -30.41 -39.55
CA GLU A 337 2.65 -31.07 -39.47
C GLU A 337 2.89 -31.71 -38.09
N ASN A 338 2.23 -31.22 -37.03
CA ASN A 338 2.44 -31.69 -35.67
C ASN A 338 1.52 -32.87 -35.31
N VAL A 339 2.06 -33.83 -34.58
CA VAL A 339 1.31 -35.03 -34.17
C VAL A 339 0.58 -34.75 -32.87
N LEU A 340 -0.75 -34.68 -32.90
CA LEU A 340 -1.57 -34.58 -31.69
C LEU A 340 -1.41 -35.87 -30.86
N ILE A 341 -0.93 -35.72 -29.61
CA ILE A 341 -0.75 -36.81 -28.65
C ILE A 341 -2.03 -37.01 -27.83
N GLU A 342 -2.53 -35.92 -27.24
CA GLU A 342 -3.65 -35.97 -26.31
C GLU A 342 -4.48 -34.67 -26.39
N GLU A 343 -5.78 -34.81 -26.22
CA GLU A 343 -6.69 -33.70 -25.93
C GLU A 343 -7.35 -33.94 -24.58
N LYS A 344 -7.26 -32.98 -23.68
CA LYS A 344 -7.68 -33.08 -22.30
C LYS A 344 -8.57 -31.92 -21.89
N PHE A 345 -9.60 -32.22 -21.11
CA PHE A 345 -10.45 -31.21 -20.46
C PHE A 345 -10.15 -31.20 -18.96
N PHE A 346 -10.04 -30.02 -18.41
CA PHE A 346 -9.85 -29.79 -16.98
C PHE A 346 -10.85 -28.72 -16.50
N GLU A 347 -10.86 -28.42 -15.21
CA GLU A 347 -11.80 -27.44 -14.67
C GLU A 347 -11.56 -26.04 -15.30
N ASN A 348 -12.59 -25.51 -15.96
CA ASN A 348 -12.62 -24.22 -16.67
C ASN A 348 -11.64 -24.10 -17.86
N GLY A 349 -11.19 -25.22 -18.43
CA GLY A 349 -10.27 -25.18 -19.56
C GLY A 349 -10.16 -26.47 -20.35
N LYS A 350 -9.45 -26.38 -21.46
CA LYS A 350 -9.11 -27.52 -22.33
C LYS A 350 -7.68 -27.36 -22.87
N CYS A 351 -6.98 -28.46 -23.12
CA CYS A 351 -5.66 -28.40 -23.73
C CYS A 351 -5.49 -29.47 -24.81
N ARG A 352 -4.59 -29.19 -25.75
CA ARG A 352 -4.03 -30.15 -26.69
C ARG A 352 -2.51 -30.22 -26.50
N LEU A 353 -2.03 -31.48 -26.43
CA LEU A 353 -0.62 -31.79 -26.38
C LEU A 353 -0.14 -32.28 -27.74
N TYR A 354 0.88 -31.69 -28.30
CA TYR A 354 1.48 -32.03 -29.58
C TYR A 354 2.92 -32.53 -29.42
N ASP A 355 3.31 -33.49 -30.22
CA ASP A 355 4.67 -33.95 -30.43
C ASP A 355 5.29 -33.10 -31.55
N LEU A 356 6.25 -32.24 -31.19
CA LEU A 356 7.01 -31.42 -32.17
C LEU A 356 8.28 -32.14 -32.64
N GLY A 357 8.68 -33.21 -31.95
CA GLY A 357 9.89 -33.99 -32.28
C GLY A 357 11.16 -33.39 -31.70
N GLY A 358 12.31 -33.89 -32.20
CA GLY A 358 13.64 -33.40 -31.87
C GLY A 358 14.43 -33.13 -33.15
N GLU A 359 15.46 -32.31 -33.09
CA GLU A 359 16.39 -32.10 -34.22
C GLU A 359 17.33 -33.30 -34.41
N GLU A 360 17.72 -33.60 -35.65
CA GLU A 360 18.55 -34.79 -36.01
C GLU A 360 19.91 -34.87 -35.29
N ASP A 361 20.46 -33.72 -34.84
CA ASP A 361 21.76 -33.61 -34.19
C ASP A 361 21.69 -33.13 -32.71
N SER A 362 20.49 -33.10 -32.09
CA SER A 362 20.27 -32.67 -30.71
C SER A 362 19.59 -33.78 -29.90
N ASP A 363 19.95 -33.94 -28.65
CA ASP A 363 19.21 -34.79 -27.69
C ASP A 363 17.92 -34.12 -27.20
N GLU A 364 17.71 -32.86 -27.56
CA GLU A 364 16.52 -32.10 -27.21
C GLU A 364 15.26 -32.64 -27.91
N TYR A 365 14.22 -32.92 -27.16
CA TYR A 365 12.91 -33.32 -27.63
C TYR A 365 11.84 -32.36 -27.10
N VAL A 366 10.95 -31.93 -28.01
CA VAL A 366 10.01 -30.85 -27.73
C VAL A 366 8.57 -31.31 -27.83
N CYS A 367 7.79 -31.00 -26.81
CA CYS A 367 6.33 -31.10 -26.83
C CYS A 367 5.72 -29.70 -26.70
N GLN A 368 4.54 -29.51 -27.23
CA GLN A 368 3.81 -28.25 -27.16
C GLN A 368 2.43 -28.46 -26.55
N CYS A 369 2.07 -27.67 -25.55
CA CYS A 369 0.73 -27.62 -24.99
C CYS A 369 0.03 -26.32 -25.44
N GLN A 370 -1.08 -26.50 -26.17
CA GLN A 370 -2.02 -25.43 -26.48
C GLN A 370 -3.17 -25.45 -25.49
N ILE A 371 -3.34 -24.44 -24.70
CA ILE A 371 -4.30 -24.39 -23.59
C ILE A 371 -5.28 -23.24 -23.83
N ILE A 372 -6.56 -23.56 -23.76
CA ILE A 372 -7.65 -22.62 -23.86
C ILE A 372 -8.38 -22.60 -22.54
N THR A 373 -8.47 -21.43 -21.95
CA THR A 373 -9.31 -21.12 -20.81
C THR A 373 -10.27 -20.00 -21.21
N GLU A 374 -11.19 -19.63 -20.35
CA GLU A 374 -12.08 -18.49 -20.62
C GLU A 374 -11.24 -17.22 -20.87
N HIS A 375 -11.40 -16.61 -22.05
CA HIS A 375 -10.70 -15.38 -22.52
C HIS A 375 -9.17 -15.47 -22.69
N GLN A 376 -8.55 -16.64 -22.53
CA GLN A 376 -7.11 -16.77 -22.64
C GLN A 376 -6.71 -18.00 -23.46
N PHE A 377 -5.80 -17.78 -24.43
CA PHE A 377 -5.04 -18.82 -25.10
C PHE A 377 -3.60 -18.82 -24.55
N THR A 378 -3.10 -19.96 -24.14
CA THR A 378 -1.74 -20.10 -23.61
C THR A 378 -0.99 -21.19 -24.35
N LEU A 379 0.21 -20.88 -24.78
CA LEU A 379 1.13 -21.80 -25.45
C LEU A 379 2.27 -22.12 -24.49
N PHE A 380 2.47 -23.40 -24.19
CA PHE A 380 3.65 -23.90 -23.51
C PHE A 380 4.48 -24.73 -24.46
N THR A 381 5.80 -24.51 -24.45
CA THR A 381 6.78 -25.36 -25.10
C THR A 381 7.60 -26.05 -24.01
N LEU A 382 7.59 -27.36 -24.00
CA LEU A 382 8.22 -28.23 -23.00
C LEU A 382 9.37 -28.96 -23.69
N SER A 383 10.61 -28.63 -23.34
CA SER A 383 11.82 -29.23 -23.88
C SER A 383 12.50 -30.09 -22.82
N CYS A 384 12.85 -31.33 -23.20
CA CYS A 384 13.58 -32.25 -22.32
C CYS A 384 14.66 -33.01 -23.11
N GLU A 385 15.56 -33.72 -22.42
CA GLU A 385 16.48 -34.65 -23.06
C GLU A 385 15.74 -35.97 -23.41
N GLY A 386 15.57 -36.19 -24.69
CA GLY A 386 14.99 -37.40 -25.22
C GLY A 386 13.46 -37.51 -25.15
N LYS A 387 12.93 -38.37 -26.03
CA LYS A 387 11.48 -38.50 -26.25
C LYS A 387 10.70 -38.99 -25.04
N ASP A 388 11.20 -40.04 -24.36
CA ASP A 388 10.45 -40.67 -23.28
C ASP A 388 10.29 -39.72 -22.08
N GLU A 389 11.30 -38.92 -21.81
CA GLU A 389 11.29 -37.90 -20.75
C GLU A 389 10.37 -36.72 -21.06
N ALA A 390 10.48 -36.18 -22.29
CA ALA A 390 9.58 -35.11 -22.74
C ALA A 390 8.12 -35.51 -22.71
N MET A 391 7.81 -36.73 -23.15
CA MET A 391 6.46 -37.26 -23.09
C MET A 391 5.95 -37.49 -21.68
N GLY A 392 6.80 -38.01 -20.78
CA GLY A 392 6.43 -38.22 -19.36
C GLY A 392 6.22 -36.91 -18.63
N PHE A 393 7.12 -35.94 -18.83
CA PHE A 393 7.02 -34.61 -18.22
C PHE A 393 5.79 -33.85 -18.72
N SER A 394 5.53 -33.88 -20.03
CA SER A 394 4.37 -33.22 -20.62
C SER A 394 3.05 -33.82 -20.17
N ALA A 395 2.96 -35.15 -20.05
CA ALA A 395 1.76 -35.83 -19.54
C ALA A 395 1.49 -35.41 -18.07
N ASP A 396 2.53 -35.41 -17.22
CA ASP A 396 2.42 -34.99 -15.83
C ASP A 396 2.04 -33.50 -15.71
N PHE A 397 2.59 -32.65 -16.58
CA PHE A 397 2.28 -31.21 -16.63
C PHE A 397 0.79 -30.97 -16.91
N ILE A 398 0.25 -31.59 -17.96
CA ILE A 398 -1.18 -31.41 -18.33
C ILE A 398 -2.14 -32.03 -17.31
N ASP A 399 -1.69 -33.00 -16.50
CA ASP A 399 -2.52 -33.62 -15.46
C ASP A 399 -2.86 -32.69 -14.30
N HIS A 400 -2.10 -31.64 -14.11
CA HIS A 400 -2.22 -30.71 -12.98
C HIS A 400 -2.72 -29.31 -13.39
N LEU A 401 -3.16 -29.14 -14.64
CA LEU A 401 -3.72 -27.87 -15.09
C LEU A 401 -5.10 -27.63 -14.45
N THR A 402 -5.27 -26.41 -13.95
CA THR A 402 -6.55 -25.89 -13.49
C THR A 402 -6.72 -24.46 -13.94
N ALA A 403 -7.94 -23.95 -14.02
CA ALA A 403 -8.18 -22.54 -14.29
C ALA A 403 -9.25 -21.99 -13.35
N THR A 404 -9.02 -20.78 -12.90
CA THR A 404 -10.06 -20.01 -12.21
C THR A 404 -11.05 -19.49 -13.25
N LYS A 405 -12.34 -19.41 -12.90
CA LYS A 405 -13.27 -18.65 -13.73
C LYS A 405 -12.80 -17.20 -13.75
N THR A 406 -12.61 -16.67 -14.93
CA THR A 406 -12.49 -15.23 -15.07
C THR A 406 -13.86 -14.62 -14.76
N ASN A 407 -13.89 -13.61 -13.93
CA ASN A 407 -15.11 -12.82 -13.84
C ASN A 407 -15.26 -12.12 -15.20
N LYS A 408 -16.36 -12.36 -15.91
CA LYS A 408 -16.70 -11.75 -17.22
C LYS A 408 -16.47 -10.23 -17.22
N HIS A 409 -16.38 -9.64 -16.04
CA HIS A 409 -16.30 -8.21 -15.82
C HIS A 409 -14.94 -7.73 -15.27
N ASP A 410 -13.89 -8.58 -15.21
CA ASP A 410 -12.59 -8.21 -14.65
C ASP A 410 -12.00 -6.94 -15.28
N LYS A 411 -12.08 -6.80 -16.61
CA LYS A 411 -11.64 -5.58 -17.29
C LYS A 411 -12.47 -4.35 -16.90
N LEU A 412 -13.77 -4.55 -16.72
CA LEU A 412 -14.66 -3.49 -16.26
C LEU A 412 -14.36 -3.11 -14.81
N LEU A 413 -14.11 -4.11 -13.94
CA LEU A 413 -13.74 -3.87 -12.54
C LEU A 413 -12.42 -3.10 -12.43
N GLN A 414 -11.40 -3.47 -13.20
CA GLN A 414 -10.14 -2.71 -13.26
C GLN A 414 -10.34 -1.27 -13.76
N GLN A 415 -11.18 -1.08 -14.76
CA GLN A 415 -11.51 0.24 -15.25
C GLN A 415 -12.29 1.07 -14.22
N ILE A 416 -13.22 0.43 -13.49
CA ILE A 416 -13.97 1.06 -12.40
C ILE A 416 -13.02 1.46 -11.27
N GLU A 417 -12.02 0.65 -10.94
CA GLU A 417 -11.03 0.98 -9.92
C GLU A 417 -10.25 2.26 -10.29
N GLN A 418 -9.88 2.41 -11.55
CA GLN A 418 -9.26 3.64 -12.05
C GLN A 418 -10.23 4.83 -11.98
N TRP A 419 -11.45 4.68 -12.45
CA TRP A 419 -12.46 5.76 -12.37
C TRP A 419 -12.83 6.14 -10.94
N ASN A 420 -12.78 5.20 -10.00
CA ASN A 420 -12.93 5.49 -8.58
C ASN A 420 -11.81 6.39 -8.04
N THR A 421 -10.57 6.21 -8.53
CA THR A 421 -9.42 7.04 -8.16
C THR A 421 -9.56 8.46 -8.74
N ASP A 422 -10.20 8.57 -9.90
CA ASP A 422 -10.42 9.82 -10.63
C ASP A 422 -11.78 10.47 -10.32
N ASP A 423 -12.56 9.95 -9.35
CA ASP A 423 -13.90 10.38 -8.93
C ASP A 423 -14.95 10.47 -10.08
N GLU A 424 -14.78 9.61 -11.10
CA GLU A 424 -15.62 9.62 -12.30
C GLU A 424 -16.89 8.76 -12.14
N GLU A 425 -17.68 9.00 -11.10
CA GLU A 425 -18.86 8.22 -10.71
C GLU A 425 -19.87 8.03 -11.86
N GLN A 426 -20.09 9.02 -12.69
CA GLN A 426 -21.01 8.91 -13.84
C GLN A 426 -20.53 7.90 -14.87
N LYS A 427 -19.21 7.80 -15.12
CA LYS A 427 -18.66 6.80 -16.03
C LYS A 427 -18.85 5.38 -15.48
N ILE A 428 -18.70 5.21 -14.17
CA ILE A 428 -18.94 3.94 -13.48
C ILE A 428 -20.40 3.52 -13.66
N ILE A 429 -21.34 4.43 -13.37
CA ILE A 429 -22.78 4.18 -13.53
C ILE A 429 -23.10 3.79 -14.97
N ASP A 430 -22.66 4.58 -15.95
CA ASP A 430 -22.92 4.34 -17.37
C ASP A 430 -22.33 3.02 -17.88
N ALA A 431 -21.17 2.65 -17.37
CA ALA A 431 -20.51 1.41 -17.76
C ALA A 431 -21.21 0.18 -17.18
N ILE A 432 -21.57 0.22 -15.89
CA ILE A 432 -22.28 -0.91 -15.25
C ILE A 432 -23.70 -1.05 -15.82
N LEU A 433 -24.39 0.04 -16.11
CA LEU A 433 -25.73 0.00 -16.70
C LEU A 433 -25.75 -0.56 -18.14
N LYS A 434 -24.62 -0.58 -18.86
CA LYS A 434 -24.48 -1.29 -20.15
C LYS A 434 -24.43 -2.80 -20.00
N VAL A 435 -24.07 -3.31 -18.83
CA VAL A 435 -24.14 -4.74 -18.52
C VAL A 435 -25.59 -5.10 -18.29
N PRO A 436 -26.13 -6.13 -18.98
CA PRO A 436 -27.51 -6.63 -18.74
C PRO A 436 -27.74 -6.93 -17.25
N GLU A 437 -28.91 -6.62 -16.72
CA GLU A 437 -29.21 -6.75 -15.30
C GLU A 437 -29.00 -8.19 -14.78
N GLU A 438 -29.38 -9.19 -15.60
CA GLU A 438 -29.20 -10.62 -15.30
C GLU A 438 -27.74 -11.08 -15.31
N GLU A 439 -26.83 -10.28 -15.82
CA GLU A 439 -25.39 -10.58 -15.88
C GLU A 439 -24.59 -9.77 -14.84
N ARG A 440 -25.24 -8.82 -14.14
CA ARG A 440 -24.56 -8.04 -13.10
C ARG A 440 -24.33 -8.89 -11.85
N THR A 441 -23.07 -8.99 -11.45
CA THR A 441 -22.70 -9.64 -10.18
C THR A 441 -23.10 -8.77 -8.97
N ALA A 442 -23.17 -9.39 -7.79
CA ALA A 442 -23.38 -8.63 -6.55
C ALA A 442 -22.31 -7.55 -6.35
N GLU A 443 -21.07 -7.82 -6.76
CA GLU A 443 -19.96 -6.87 -6.73
C GLU A 443 -20.21 -5.63 -7.60
N LEU A 444 -20.55 -5.84 -8.90
CA LEU A 444 -20.88 -4.73 -9.79
C LEU A 444 -22.09 -3.93 -9.31
N THR A 445 -23.10 -4.63 -8.80
CA THR A 445 -24.30 -3.98 -8.25
C THR A 445 -23.96 -3.17 -6.99
N GLY A 446 -23.05 -3.67 -6.15
CA GLY A 446 -22.54 -2.95 -4.99
C GLY A 446 -21.72 -1.70 -5.37
N LEU A 447 -20.93 -1.76 -6.45
CA LEU A 447 -20.20 -0.60 -6.98
C LEU A 447 -21.14 0.43 -7.59
N LEU A 448 -22.16 -0.02 -8.34
CA LEU A 448 -23.21 0.87 -8.86
C LEU A 448 -23.93 1.61 -7.73
N ALA A 449 -24.29 0.90 -6.66
CA ALA A 449 -24.94 1.51 -5.50
C ALA A 449 -24.03 2.51 -4.77
N ARG A 450 -22.71 2.22 -4.70
CA ARG A 450 -21.74 3.18 -4.17
C ARG A 450 -21.73 4.45 -4.98
N SER A 451 -21.62 4.34 -6.30
CA SER A 451 -21.62 5.50 -7.19
C SER A 451 -22.92 6.31 -7.10
N TYR A 452 -24.07 5.66 -6.95
CA TYR A 452 -25.33 6.35 -6.67
C TYR A 452 -25.32 7.06 -5.31
N ASN A 453 -24.78 6.43 -4.26
CA ASN A 453 -24.64 7.07 -2.95
C ASN A 453 -23.76 8.32 -3.02
N ASN A 454 -22.62 8.25 -3.72
CA ASN A 454 -21.70 9.36 -3.89
C ASN A 454 -22.30 10.54 -4.67
N GLN A 455 -23.22 10.25 -5.59
CA GLN A 455 -23.99 11.28 -6.31
C GLN A 455 -25.27 11.76 -5.59
N GLY A 456 -25.54 11.27 -4.37
CA GLY A 456 -26.75 11.62 -3.62
C GLY A 456 -28.04 10.92 -4.11
N ASN A 457 -27.93 9.97 -5.04
CA ASN A 457 -29.05 9.20 -5.59
C ASN A 457 -29.39 8.00 -4.69
N TYR A 458 -29.75 8.29 -3.44
CA TYR A 458 -29.87 7.28 -2.37
C TYR A 458 -31.00 6.27 -2.59
N ASN A 459 -32.08 6.66 -3.28
CA ASN A 459 -33.19 5.75 -3.57
C ASN A 459 -32.75 4.69 -4.58
N GLU A 460 -32.03 5.10 -5.61
CA GLU A 460 -31.46 4.23 -6.64
C GLU A 460 -30.43 3.28 -6.02
N ALA A 461 -29.58 3.79 -5.14
CA ALA A 461 -28.62 2.96 -4.40
C ALA A 461 -29.31 1.87 -3.58
N ILE A 462 -30.39 2.19 -2.86
CA ILE A 462 -31.17 1.22 -2.07
C ILE A 462 -31.80 0.17 -3.00
N GLU A 463 -32.36 0.57 -4.14
CA GLU A 463 -32.99 -0.35 -5.09
C GLU A 463 -31.97 -1.37 -5.60
N GLN A 464 -30.78 -0.92 -5.99
CA GLN A 464 -29.70 -1.80 -6.44
C GLN A 464 -29.23 -2.73 -5.32
N LEU A 465 -28.93 -2.22 -4.14
CA LEU A 465 -28.50 -3.04 -3.00
C LEU A 465 -29.54 -4.10 -2.64
N LEU A 466 -30.81 -3.76 -2.61
CA LEU A 466 -31.86 -4.72 -2.27
C LEU A 466 -32.06 -5.81 -3.31
N SER A 467 -31.70 -5.58 -4.59
CA SER A 467 -31.77 -6.60 -5.67
C SER A 467 -30.84 -7.78 -5.39
N VAL A 468 -29.67 -7.55 -4.79
CA VAL A 468 -28.65 -8.57 -4.47
C VAL A 468 -28.60 -8.98 -3.00
N LYS A 469 -29.63 -8.62 -2.22
CA LYS A 469 -29.68 -8.86 -0.77
C LYS A 469 -29.41 -10.30 -0.33
N GLU A 470 -29.92 -11.28 -1.09
CA GLU A 470 -29.77 -12.69 -0.73
C GLU A 470 -28.31 -13.19 -0.86
N GLU A 471 -27.55 -12.58 -1.75
CA GLU A 471 -26.13 -12.89 -2.01
C GLU A 471 -25.20 -12.20 -1.01
N CYS A 472 -25.60 -11.02 -0.50
CA CYS A 472 -24.78 -10.15 0.37
C CYS A 472 -25.16 -10.23 1.86
N LYS A 473 -25.73 -11.34 2.36
CA LYS A 473 -26.16 -11.47 3.77
C LYS A 473 -25.04 -11.38 4.80
N GLU A 474 -23.84 -11.71 4.41
CA GLU A 474 -22.64 -11.71 5.25
C GLU A 474 -21.59 -10.71 4.74
N ASP A 475 -22.02 -9.69 3.99
CA ASP A 475 -21.17 -8.63 3.46
C ASP A 475 -21.31 -7.34 4.27
N ALA A 476 -20.31 -7.00 5.10
CA ALA A 476 -20.29 -5.81 5.93
C ALA A 476 -20.43 -4.52 5.09
N LEU A 477 -19.72 -4.44 3.96
CA LEU A 477 -19.71 -3.27 3.10
C LEU A 477 -21.07 -3.03 2.42
N TRP A 478 -21.79 -4.11 2.09
CA TRP A 478 -23.16 -4.01 1.59
C TRP A 478 -24.09 -3.36 2.63
N PHE A 479 -24.00 -3.80 3.90
CA PHE A 479 -24.80 -3.21 5.00
C PHE A 479 -24.39 -1.78 5.26
N TYR A 480 -23.11 -1.45 5.20
CA TYR A 480 -22.62 -0.08 5.33
C TYR A 480 -23.23 0.83 4.27
N ARG A 481 -23.11 0.47 2.97
CA ARG A 481 -23.68 1.24 1.86
C ARG A 481 -25.19 1.43 1.97
N LEU A 482 -25.89 0.40 2.45
CA LEU A 482 -27.33 0.46 2.68
C LEU A 482 -27.67 1.39 3.86
N GLY A 483 -26.92 1.32 4.94
CA GLY A 483 -27.01 2.21 6.10
C GLY A 483 -26.81 3.66 5.72
N TYR A 484 -25.78 3.92 4.93
CA TYR A 484 -25.46 5.24 4.39
C TYR A 484 -26.63 5.83 3.60
N ALA A 485 -27.17 5.11 2.63
CA ALA A 485 -28.31 5.55 1.86
C ALA A 485 -29.54 5.84 2.73
N TYR A 486 -29.85 4.97 3.71
CA TYR A 486 -30.96 5.21 4.63
C TYR A 486 -30.72 6.41 5.54
N TYR A 487 -29.49 6.65 5.98
CA TYR A 487 -29.12 7.78 6.83
C TYR A 487 -29.40 9.10 6.09
N TYR A 488 -28.92 9.25 4.87
CA TYR A 488 -29.11 10.46 4.06
C TYR A 488 -30.57 10.67 3.59
N LEU A 489 -31.39 9.62 3.61
CA LEU A 489 -32.85 9.74 3.46
C LEU A 489 -33.59 10.01 4.77
N ASN A 490 -32.89 10.35 5.85
CA ASN A 490 -33.45 10.60 7.17
C ASN A 490 -34.23 9.39 7.78
N GLN A 491 -33.92 8.17 7.32
CA GLN A 491 -34.53 6.94 7.80
C GLN A 491 -33.67 6.31 8.92
N LEU A 492 -33.42 7.08 9.98
CA LEU A 492 -32.44 6.76 11.04
C LEU A 492 -32.62 5.35 11.65
N ASP A 493 -33.87 4.90 11.87
CA ASP A 493 -34.17 3.56 12.42
C ASP A 493 -33.66 2.41 11.49
N LYS A 494 -33.68 2.63 10.17
CA LYS A 494 -33.21 1.64 9.20
C LYS A 494 -31.70 1.73 9.02
N ALA A 495 -31.18 2.96 8.99
CA ALA A 495 -29.76 3.24 8.92
C ALA A 495 -29.03 2.60 10.11
N GLN A 496 -29.50 2.84 11.34
CA GLN A 496 -28.93 2.26 12.55
C GLN A 496 -28.84 0.73 12.47
N LYS A 497 -29.92 0.07 12.05
CA LYS A 497 -29.94 -1.41 11.95
C LYS A 497 -28.96 -1.92 10.89
N ALA A 498 -28.81 -1.21 9.79
CA ALA A 498 -27.89 -1.58 8.74
C ALA A 498 -26.42 -1.40 9.21
N PHE A 499 -26.10 -0.26 9.83
CA PHE A 499 -24.78 -0.04 10.41
C PHE A 499 -24.47 -0.98 11.60
N GLU A 500 -25.44 -1.28 12.45
CA GLU A 500 -25.25 -2.28 13.51
C GLU A 500 -24.91 -3.67 12.92
N ARG A 501 -25.56 -4.05 11.80
CA ARG A 501 -25.22 -5.30 11.13
C ARG A 501 -23.88 -5.23 10.42
N SER A 502 -23.52 -4.10 9.80
CA SER A 502 -22.18 -3.87 9.25
C SER A 502 -21.10 -4.07 10.33
N LEU A 503 -21.29 -3.43 11.49
CA LEU A 503 -20.36 -3.50 12.62
C LEU A 503 -20.30 -4.89 13.28
N GLU A 504 -21.40 -5.68 13.25
CA GLU A 504 -21.38 -7.08 13.69
C GLU A 504 -20.48 -7.94 12.77
N LEU A 505 -20.45 -7.63 11.47
CA LEU A 505 -19.67 -8.34 10.47
C LEU A 505 -18.22 -7.82 10.40
N ASP A 506 -18.02 -6.51 10.55
CA ASP A 506 -16.71 -5.87 10.66
C ASP A 506 -16.64 -4.98 11.91
N PRO A 507 -16.18 -5.51 13.07
CA PRO A 507 -16.05 -4.73 14.30
C PRO A 507 -15.00 -3.61 14.27
N SER A 508 -14.17 -3.54 13.22
CA SER A 508 -13.12 -2.54 13.09
C SER A 508 -13.58 -1.24 12.41
N ASP A 509 -14.80 -1.22 11.85
CA ASP A 509 -15.36 -0.08 11.13
C ASP A 509 -15.72 1.05 12.11
N GLU A 510 -14.85 2.06 12.23
CA GLU A 510 -15.06 3.24 13.09
C GLU A 510 -16.14 4.16 12.51
N ASP A 511 -16.27 4.26 11.19
CA ASP A 511 -17.28 5.10 10.53
C ASP A 511 -18.68 4.56 10.82
N ALA A 512 -18.87 3.24 10.76
CA ALA A 512 -20.14 2.62 11.15
C ALA A 512 -20.50 2.91 12.62
N LYS A 513 -19.53 2.94 13.54
CA LYS A 513 -19.75 3.30 14.95
C LYS A 513 -20.24 4.74 15.10
N GLU A 514 -19.62 5.67 14.37
CA GLU A 514 -20.02 7.08 14.36
C GLU A 514 -21.45 7.24 13.84
N TYR A 515 -21.77 6.63 12.70
CA TYR A 515 -23.14 6.69 12.15
C TYR A 515 -24.19 6.06 13.08
N ILE A 516 -23.86 4.99 13.80
CA ILE A 516 -24.75 4.41 14.83
C ILE A 516 -25.00 5.42 15.96
N GLU A 517 -23.99 6.12 16.42
CA GLU A 517 -24.13 7.14 17.46
C GLU A 517 -24.97 8.33 16.97
N ASN A 518 -24.72 8.80 15.74
CA ASN A 518 -25.51 9.84 15.09
C ASN A 518 -26.99 9.44 14.97
N CYS A 519 -27.28 8.22 14.54
CA CYS A 519 -28.66 7.69 14.50
C CYS A 519 -29.30 7.67 15.86
N LYS A 520 -28.60 7.19 16.91
CA LYS A 520 -29.12 7.12 18.29
C LYS A 520 -29.39 8.50 18.88
N ASN A 521 -28.59 9.48 18.55
CA ASN A 521 -28.73 10.85 19.02
C ASN A 521 -29.73 11.67 18.19
N GLY A 522 -30.30 11.08 17.13
CA GLY A 522 -31.21 11.76 16.21
C GLY A 522 -30.53 12.85 15.36
N VAL A 523 -29.22 12.72 15.16
CA VAL A 523 -28.46 13.62 14.29
C VAL A 523 -28.86 13.30 12.86
N LEU A 524 -29.48 14.27 12.19
CA LEU A 524 -29.85 14.15 10.80
C LEU A 524 -28.66 14.51 9.90
N PRO A 525 -28.49 13.84 8.75
CA PRO A 525 -27.54 14.29 7.78
C PRO A 525 -27.89 15.71 7.34
N HIS A 526 -26.94 16.59 7.33
CA HIS A 526 -27.08 17.83 6.60
C HIS A 526 -26.81 17.49 5.13
N ASN A 527 -27.74 17.80 4.24
CA ASN A 527 -27.36 17.94 2.83
C ASN A 527 -26.33 19.08 2.79
N PRO A 528 -25.16 18.88 2.18
CA PRO A 528 -24.21 19.96 2.09
C PRO A 528 -24.86 21.17 1.42
N GLU A 529 -24.56 22.38 1.90
CA GLU A 529 -24.94 23.59 1.19
C GLU A 529 -24.19 23.60 -0.15
N MET A 530 -24.94 23.80 -1.23
CA MET A 530 -24.40 23.86 -2.60
C MET A 530 -24.92 25.10 -3.29
N TYR A 531 -24.19 25.57 -4.29
CA TYR A 531 -24.71 26.56 -5.21
C TYR A 531 -25.91 25.98 -6.00
N GLU A 532 -26.87 26.83 -6.34
CA GLU A 532 -27.88 26.49 -7.32
C GLU A 532 -27.19 26.35 -8.70
N GLU A 533 -27.74 25.52 -9.59
CA GLU A 533 -27.17 25.24 -10.93
C GLU A 533 -26.81 26.51 -11.71
N GLU A 534 -27.74 27.51 -11.73
CA GLU A 534 -27.50 28.78 -12.41
C GLU A 534 -26.41 29.65 -11.72
N GLU A 535 -26.22 29.51 -10.41
CA GLU A 535 -25.17 30.19 -9.67
C GLU A 535 -23.81 29.55 -9.94
N LEU A 536 -23.78 28.20 -10.03
CA LEU A 536 -22.57 27.43 -10.32
C LEU A 536 -22.10 27.76 -11.78
N ASP A 537 -22.98 27.74 -12.75
CA ASP A 537 -22.66 28.12 -14.12
C ASP A 537 -22.04 29.53 -14.20
N ALA A 538 -22.57 30.49 -13.44
CA ALA A 538 -22.04 31.85 -13.40
C ALA A 538 -20.64 31.89 -12.74
N LEU A 539 -20.42 31.10 -11.70
CA LEU A 539 -19.17 31.01 -11.02
C LEU A 539 -18.08 30.37 -11.91
N GLU A 540 -18.40 29.26 -12.57
CA GLU A 540 -17.51 28.60 -13.52
C GLU A 540 -17.14 29.51 -14.70
N ALA A 541 -18.11 30.20 -15.29
CA ALA A 541 -17.85 31.17 -16.33
C ALA A 541 -16.96 32.33 -15.85
N HIS A 542 -17.06 32.72 -14.59
CA HIS A 542 -16.19 33.71 -13.98
C HIS A 542 -14.76 33.19 -13.80
N ILE A 543 -14.62 31.95 -13.31
CA ILE A 543 -13.33 31.28 -13.14
C ILE A 543 -12.63 31.15 -14.50
N ASP A 544 -13.30 30.60 -15.50
CA ASP A 544 -12.79 30.46 -16.87
C ASP A 544 -12.28 31.77 -17.43
N LYS A 545 -13.04 32.81 -17.25
CA LYS A 545 -12.74 34.13 -17.81
C LYS A 545 -11.52 34.80 -17.19
N PHE A 546 -11.42 34.76 -15.88
CA PHE A 546 -10.43 35.56 -15.13
C PHE A 546 -9.24 34.75 -14.63
N PHE A 547 -9.45 33.48 -14.30
CA PHE A 547 -8.42 32.61 -13.74
C PHE A 547 -7.93 31.58 -14.74
N GLY A 548 -8.73 31.25 -15.75
CA GLY A 548 -8.41 30.37 -16.87
C GLY A 548 -9.22 29.08 -16.85
N HIS A 549 -9.24 28.43 -18.01
CA HIS A 549 -9.96 27.17 -18.17
C HIS A 549 -9.30 26.05 -17.37
N SER A 550 -10.12 25.28 -16.66
CA SER A 550 -9.69 24.12 -15.89
C SER A 550 -10.21 22.84 -16.54
N ASP A 551 -9.31 21.96 -16.95
CA ASP A 551 -9.64 20.62 -17.41
C ASP A 551 -9.69 19.60 -16.24
N HIS A 552 -9.23 20.01 -15.05
CA HIS A 552 -9.12 19.17 -13.87
C HIS A 552 -9.77 19.81 -12.65
N VAL A 553 -10.71 19.11 -12.05
CA VAL A 553 -11.36 19.52 -10.80
C VAL A 553 -11.06 18.49 -9.72
N PHE A 554 -10.56 18.93 -8.59
CA PHE A 554 -10.42 18.09 -7.41
C PHE A 554 -11.77 18.06 -6.69
N HIS A 555 -12.56 17.02 -6.95
CA HIS A 555 -13.88 16.84 -6.36
C HIS A 555 -13.83 16.36 -4.91
N GLU A 556 -14.74 16.86 -4.11
CA GLU A 556 -14.91 16.41 -2.73
C GLU A 556 -15.83 15.19 -2.68
N ILE A 557 -15.32 14.05 -2.19
CA ILE A 557 -16.05 12.77 -2.18
C ILE A 557 -17.15 12.75 -1.12
N ALA A 558 -16.90 13.40 0.03
CA ALA A 558 -17.83 13.46 1.15
C ALA A 558 -17.87 14.87 1.73
N SER A 559 -19.04 15.47 1.73
CA SER A 559 -19.25 16.85 2.19
C SER A 559 -20.22 16.86 3.36
N PRO A 560 -19.73 16.98 4.60
CA PRO A 560 -20.59 16.94 5.78
C PRO A 560 -21.45 18.21 5.96
N ASP A 561 -21.03 19.32 5.38
CA ASP A 561 -21.58 20.66 5.63
C ASP A 561 -21.77 21.49 4.34
N ILE A 562 -20.69 21.86 3.66
CA ILE A 562 -20.66 22.50 2.35
C ILE A 562 -19.90 21.60 1.38
N HIS A 563 -20.33 21.55 0.13
CA HIS A 563 -19.58 20.85 -0.92
C HIS A 563 -18.58 21.78 -1.56
N VAL A 564 -17.29 21.47 -1.45
CA VAL A 564 -16.18 22.33 -1.91
C VAL A 564 -15.30 21.60 -2.89
N ASP A 565 -15.44 21.93 -4.14
CA ASP A 565 -14.55 21.51 -5.22
C ASP A 565 -13.37 22.49 -5.38
N ILE A 566 -12.26 22.03 -5.96
CA ILE A 566 -11.12 22.89 -6.28
C ILE A 566 -10.80 22.75 -7.76
N PHE A 567 -11.00 23.83 -8.50
CA PHE A 567 -10.61 23.94 -9.90
C PHE A 567 -9.10 24.10 -10.00
N ILE A 568 -8.45 23.28 -10.82
CA ILE A 568 -7.01 23.30 -11.06
C ILE A 568 -6.75 23.79 -12.46
N VAL A 569 -6.27 25.02 -12.59
CA VAL A 569 -5.89 25.61 -13.86
C VAL A 569 -4.40 25.46 -14.08
N GLU A 570 -4.03 24.76 -15.14
CA GLU A 570 -2.64 24.42 -15.44
C GLU A 570 -1.81 25.63 -15.90
N PRO A 571 -0.47 25.59 -15.71
CA PRO A 571 0.45 26.60 -16.23
C PRO A 571 0.40 26.72 -17.74
N THR A 572 0.49 27.95 -18.26
CA THR A 572 0.64 28.23 -19.67
C THR A 572 1.90 29.04 -19.95
N ALA A 573 2.25 29.24 -21.23
CA ALA A 573 3.39 30.07 -21.60
C ALA A 573 3.25 31.56 -21.16
N GLU A 574 2.01 32.03 -21.00
CA GLU A 574 1.69 33.41 -20.60
C GLU A 574 1.50 33.51 -19.07
N ARG A 575 1.11 32.41 -18.44
CA ARG A 575 0.87 32.28 -17.02
C ARG A 575 1.59 31.02 -16.52
N ASN A 576 2.84 31.16 -16.14
CA ASN A 576 3.74 30.05 -15.76
C ASN A 576 3.56 29.68 -14.27
N TYR A 577 2.31 29.37 -13.86
CA TYR A 577 1.95 28.91 -12.52
C TYR A 577 0.59 28.21 -12.54
N TYR A 578 0.36 27.28 -11.62
CA TYR A 578 -0.96 26.72 -11.34
C TYR A 578 -1.83 27.76 -10.63
N THR A 579 -3.12 27.75 -10.97
CA THR A 579 -4.13 28.50 -10.21
C THR A 579 -5.14 27.50 -9.65
N LEU A 580 -5.30 27.46 -8.35
CA LEU A 580 -6.29 26.66 -7.65
C LEU A 580 -7.37 27.59 -7.13
N VAL A 581 -8.63 27.25 -7.42
CA VAL A 581 -9.79 28.05 -7.04
C VAL A 581 -10.83 27.17 -6.37
N THR A 582 -11.29 27.54 -5.18
CA THR A 582 -12.44 26.84 -4.56
C THR A 582 -13.73 27.14 -5.30
N SER A 583 -14.63 26.18 -5.29
CA SER A 583 -16.02 26.32 -5.75
C SER A 583 -16.92 25.61 -4.76
N GLY A 584 -17.71 26.36 -4.03
CA GLY A 584 -18.60 25.82 -2.99
C GLY A 584 -18.54 26.53 -1.65
N MET A 585 -17.44 27.19 -1.29
CA MET A 585 -17.37 27.97 -0.06
C MET A 585 -18.48 29.02 0.02
N GLY A 586 -18.72 29.73 -1.08
CA GLY A 586 -19.72 30.79 -1.14
C GLY A 586 -21.16 30.27 -1.30
N ALA A 587 -21.40 28.96 -1.34
CA ALA A 587 -22.76 28.43 -1.16
C ALA A 587 -23.26 28.76 0.26
N HIS A 588 -22.38 28.70 1.24
CA HIS A 588 -22.67 29.16 2.60
C HIS A 588 -22.59 30.69 2.68
N ARG A 589 -23.55 31.29 3.41
CA ARG A 589 -23.54 32.72 3.74
C ARG A 589 -22.84 32.96 5.05
N MET A 590 -21.67 33.56 4.98
CA MET A 590 -20.85 33.92 6.13
C MET A 590 -21.55 34.93 7.04
N ASN A 591 -21.29 34.85 8.36
CA ASN A 591 -21.84 35.76 9.36
C ASN A 591 -21.09 37.10 9.39
N VAL A 592 -21.35 37.94 8.41
CA VAL A 592 -20.71 39.27 8.29
C VAL A 592 -21.39 40.28 9.20
N PRO A 593 -20.62 41.16 9.91
CA PRO A 593 -21.18 42.23 10.72
C PRO A 593 -22.12 43.14 9.91
N LYS A 594 -23.26 43.49 10.46
CA LYS A 594 -24.29 44.30 9.80
C LYS A 594 -23.78 45.67 9.33
N GLU A 595 -22.78 46.21 9.96
CA GLU A 595 -22.13 47.46 9.61
C GLU A 595 -21.40 47.39 8.26
N LEU A 596 -21.10 46.17 7.80
CA LEU A 596 -20.42 45.90 6.52
C LEU A 596 -21.36 45.40 5.43
N ALA A 597 -22.68 45.34 5.67
CA ALA A 597 -23.65 44.77 4.74
C ALA A 597 -23.67 45.49 3.36
N GLU A 598 -23.29 46.79 3.28
CA GLU A 598 -23.17 47.51 2.04
C GLU A 598 -22.08 46.99 1.08
N TYR A 599 -21.10 46.23 1.60
CA TYR A 599 -20.00 45.69 0.85
C TYR A 599 -20.26 44.28 0.30
N LYS A 600 -21.39 43.64 0.64
CA LYS A 600 -21.82 42.32 0.15
C LYS A 600 -20.74 41.26 0.32
N LEU A 601 -20.24 41.08 1.52
CA LEU A 601 -19.11 40.18 1.84
C LEU A 601 -19.58 38.78 2.29
N GLU A 602 -20.87 38.46 2.18
CA GLU A 602 -21.46 37.25 2.72
C GLU A 602 -21.05 35.96 1.99
N ARG A 603 -20.56 36.09 0.75
CA ARG A 603 -20.12 34.95 -0.06
C ARG A 603 -18.71 35.15 -0.57
N ALA A 604 -17.89 34.10 -0.52
CA ALA A 604 -16.51 34.19 -1.02
C ALA A 604 -16.00 32.84 -1.55
N GLU A 605 -14.98 32.91 -2.41
CA GLU A 605 -14.14 31.80 -2.84
C GLU A 605 -12.67 32.16 -2.62
N ILE A 606 -11.82 31.14 -2.50
CA ILE A 606 -10.38 31.31 -2.23
C ILE A 606 -9.57 30.87 -3.45
N VAL A 607 -8.53 31.66 -3.75
CA VAL A 607 -7.60 31.40 -4.85
C VAL A 607 -6.19 31.25 -4.30
N VAL A 608 -5.39 30.33 -4.83
CA VAL A 608 -3.95 30.28 -4.57
C VAL A 608 -3.18 30.02 -5.87
N TYR A 609 -2.02 30.64 -6.01
CA TYR A 609 -1.12 30.44 -7.14
C TYR A 609 0.11 29.65 -6.69
N LEU A 610 0.40 28.54 -7.39
CA LEU A 610 1.54 27.66 -7.10
C LEU A 610 2.54 27.69 -8.26
N PRO A 611 3.85 27.51 -8.01
CA PRO A 611 4.85 27.42 -9.06
C PRO A 611 4.51 26.34 -10.13
N ALA A 612 4.93 26.55 -11.37
CA ALA A 612 4.67 25.61 -12.45
C ALA A 612 5.32 24.23 -12.27
N ASP A 613 6.33 24.15 -11.43
CA ASP A 613 7.00 22.90 -11.04
C ASP A 613 6.46 22.30 -9.74
N TRP A 614 5.35 22.82 -9.21
CA TRP A 614 4.69 22.25 -8.05
C TRP A 614 4.10 20.88 -8.38
N ASN A 615 4.43 19.86 -7.58
CA ASN A 615 3.88 18.52 -7.79
C ASN A 615 2.46 18.40 -7.22
N ILE A 616 1.47 18.81 -8.01
CA ILE A 616 0.06 18.90 -7.58
C ILE A 616 -0.60 17.53 -7.39
N SER A 617 -0.02 16.48 -8.01
CA SER A 617 -0.52 15.09 -7.90
C SER A 617 0.06 14.34 -6.70
N ASP A 618 0.97 14.97 -5.96
CA ASP A 618 1.59 14.37 -4.79
C ASP A 618 0.75 14.64 -3.54
N HIS A 619 0.33 13.59 -2.86
CA HIS A 619 -0.47 13.66 -1.64
C HIS A 619 0.37 13.83 -0.37
N GLU A 620 1.70 13.90 -0.47
CA GLU A 620 2.55 14.21 0.66
C GLU A 620 2.33 15.65 1.14
N GLU A 621 2.36 15.87 2.44
CA GLU A 621 2.04 17.15 3.06
C GLU A 621 2.85 18.31 2.49
N LYS A 622 4.12 18.08 2.12
CA LYS A 622 5.00 19.07 1.50
C LYS A 622 4.45 19.72 0.21
N ASN A 623 3.60 18.97 -0.52
CA ASN A 623 2.94 19.41 -1.76
C ASN A 623 1.42 19.58 -1.60
N TYR A 624 0.80 18.83 -0.68
CA TYR A 624 -0.64 18.79 -0.50
C TYR A 624 -1.20 19.94 0.37
N TRP A 625 -0.41 20.56 1.25
CA TRP A 625 -0.88 21.57 2.18
C TRP A 625 -1.67 22.74 1.55
N PRO A 626 -1.43 23.23 0.30
CA PRO A 626 -2.24 24.32 -0.25
C PRO A 626 -3.69 23.86 -0.52
N LEU A 627 -3.88 22.66 -1.07
CA LEU A 627 -5.20 22.04 -1.27
C LEU A 627 -5.93 21.86 0.06
N ARG A 628 -5.24 21.31 1.06
CA ARG A 628 -5.80 21.15 2.41
C ARG A 628 -6.21 22.50 3.01
N TRP A 629 -5.38 23.54 2.85
CA TRP A 629 -5.68 24.86 3.40
C TRP A 629 -6.84 25.56 2.67
N LEU A 630 -7.01 25.38 1.39
CA LEU A 630 -8.20 25.84 0.67
C LEU A 630 -9.48 25.23 1.29
N LYS A 631 -9.49 23.95 1.58
CA LYS A 631 -10.63 23.27 2.23
C LYS A 631 -10.88 23.75 3.66
N ILE A 632 -9.82 23.98 4.45
CA ILE A 632 -9.91 24.52 5.81
C ILE A 632 -10.51 25.93 5.77
N LEU A 633 -9.98 26.79 4.93
CA LEU A 633 -10.48 28.17 4.83
C LEU A 633 -11.92 28.25 4.35
N ALA A 634 -12.31 27.36 3.42
CA ALA A 634 -13.67 27.29 2.93
C ALA A 634 -14.69 26.95 4.04
N ARG A 635 -14.32 26.12 5.01
CA ARG A 635 -15.18 25.70 6.12
C ARG A 635 -15.11 26.59 7.35
N LEU A 636 -14.03 27.31 7.54
CA LEU A 636 -13.80 28.14 8.71
C LEU A 636 -14.98 29.08 9.07
N PRO A 637 -15.63 29.78 8.08
CA PRO A 637 -16.76 30.62 8.39
C PRO A 637 -17.98 29.87 8.95
N LEU A 638 -18.22 28.65 8.48
CA LEU A 638 -19.32 27.82 8.94
C LEU A 638 -19.00 27.24 10.33
N GLU A 639 -17.81 26.69 10.52
CA GLU A 639 -17.40 26.07 11.79
C GLU A 639 -17.33 27.06 12.95
N GLU A 640 -16.88 28.29 12.68
CA GLU A 640 -16.66 29.33 13.69
C GLU A 640 -17.78 30.41 13.72
N ASP A 641 -18.88 30.20 12.98
CA ASP A 641 -19.97 31.19 12.81
C ASP A 641 -19.42 32.61 12.54
N SER A 642 -18.50 32.70 11.59
CA SER A 642 -17.68 33.88 11.34
C SER A 642 -17.67 34.28 9.86
N TRP A 643 -16.71 35.09 9.46
CA TRP A 643 -16.52 35.47 8.06
C TRP A 643 -15.05 35.64 7.70
N LEU A 644 -14.76 35.46 6.42
CA LEU A 644 -13.44 35.75 5.83
C LEU A 644 -13.54 36.89 4.83
N GLY A 645 -12.51 37.72 4.78
CA GLY A 645 -12.44 38.86 3.90
C GLY A 645 -11.05 39.41 3.73
N TRP A 646 -10.92 40.45 2.93
CA TRP A 646 -9.64 41.12 2.68
C TRP A 646 -8.95 41.54 3.98
N GLY A 647 -7.67 41.22 4.07
CA GLY A 647 -6.86 41.55 5.23
C GLY A 647 -7.04 40.60 6.43
N HIS A 648 -7.90 39.58 6.36
CA HIS A 648 -7.98 38.57 7.40
C HIS A 648 -6.75 37.66 7.36
N SER A 649 -6.32 37.21 8.53
CA SER A 649 -5.22 36.24 8.64
C SER A 649 -5.61 35.10 9.56
N VAL A 650 -5.27 33.89 9.15
CA VAL A 650 -5.58 32.63 9.87
C VAL A 650 -4.26 31.93 10.18
N PRO A 651 -3.90 31.76 11.48
CA PRO A 651 -2.69 31.06 11.88
C PRO A 651 -2.91 29.52 11.89
N ASN A 652 -1.89 28.76 11.48
CA ASN A 652 -1.87 27.30 11.62
C ASN A 652 -1.30 26.85 12.97
N GLY A 653 -0.55 27.71 13.66
CA GLY A 653 0.11 27.38 14.92
C GLY A 653 1.43 26.59 14.78
N LYS A 654 1.71 26.06 13.59
CA LYS A 654 2.95 25.36 13.22
C LYS A 654 3.20 25.58 11.72
N PRO A 655 4.37 25.28 11.17
CA PRO A 655 4.59 25.28 9.72
C PRO A 655 3.57 24.45 8.97
N PHE A 656 3.25 24.85 7.75
CA PHE A 656 2.28 24.13 6.90
C PHE A 656 2.75 22.73 6.53
N ALA A 657 4.06 22.58 6.32
CA ALA A 657 4.73 21.33 6.00
C ALA A 657 6.20 21.43 6.42
N GLU A 658 6.90 20.32 6.37
CA GLU A 658 8.32 20.22 6.79
C GLU A 658 9.26 21.07 5.93
N ASN A 659 8.93 21.25 4.65
CA ASN A 659 9.72 22.01 3.68
C ASN A 659 9.51 23.53 3.73
N THR A 660 8.78 24.06 4.71
CA THR A 660 8.54 25.50 4.82
C THR A 660 8.41 25.96 6.27
N GLN A 661 8.76 27.22 6.52
CA GLN A 661 8.50 27.89 7.81
C GLN A 661 7.25 28.78 7.76
N LEU A 662 6.54 28.79 6.64
CA LEU A 662 5.28 29.48 6.50
C LEU A 662 4.22 28.78 7.35
N SER A 663 3.49 29.52 8.19
CA SER A 663 2.63 28.94 9.23
C SER A 663 1.30 29.66 9.40
N SER A 664 0.95 30.53 8.46
CA SER A 664 -0.27 31.31 8.52
C SER A 664 -0.67 31.77 7.12
N VAL A 665 -1.90 32.21 6.94
CA VAL A 665 -2.36 32.80 5.68
C VAL A 665 -2.87 34.23 5.87
N LEU A 666 -2.75 35.04 4.83
CA LEU A 666 -3.40 36.34 4.70
C LEU A 666 -4.28 36.30 3.45
N LEU A 667 -5.48 36.85 3.53
CA LEU A 667 -6.39 36.99 2.41
C LEU A 667 -6.29 38.41 1.82
N ILE A 668 -6.05 38.47 0.51
CA ILE A 668 -5.99 39.73 -0.26
C ILE A 668 -6.86 39.62 -1.51
N ASN A 669 -7.05 40.72 -2.23
CA ASN A 669 -7.66 40.62 -3.57
C ASN A 669 -6.72 39.87 -4.54
N PRO A 670 -7.25 39.08 -5.48
CA PRO A 670 -6.40 38.37 -6.43
C PRO A 670 -5.49 39.30 -7.23
N GLU A 671 -4.21 38.98 -7.26
CA GLU A 671 -3.20 39.67 -8.05
C GLU A 671 -2.94 38.95 -9.40
N ASN A 672 -2.29 39.61 -10.33
CA ASN A 672 -1.95 39.10 -11.66
C ASN A 672 -3.17 38.66 -12.51
N VAL A 673 -4.34 39.25 -12.26
CA VAL A 673 -5.60 39.01 -12.99
C VAL A 673 -6.17 40.33 -13.52
N GLU A 674 -7.11 40.23 -14.47
CA GLU A 674 -7.76 41.39 -15.01
C GLU A 674 -8.69 42.09 -14.01
N GLU A 675 -8.97 43.37 -14.25
CA GLU A 675 -9.94 44.13 -13.44
C GLU A 675 -11.32 43.45 -13.51
N GLY A 676 -11.94 43.20 -12.36
CA GLY A 676 -13.21 42.50 -12.20
C GLY A 676 -13.08 41.04 -11.73
N ALA A 677 -11.88 40.48 -11.67
CA ALA A 677 -11.66 39.10 -11.16
C ALA A 677 -12.04 38.92 -9.69
N ALA A 678 -11.99 39.99 -8.90
CA ALA A 678 -12.22 39.91 -7.45
C ALA A 678 -13.69 39.69 -7.05
N VAL A 679 -14.66 39.84 -7.98
CA VAL A 679 -16.10 39.74 -7.67
C VAL A 679 -16.84 39.08 -8.80
N CYS A 680 -17.50 37.96 -8.55
CA CYS A 680 -18.47 37.33 -9.44
C CYS A 680 -19.88 37.84 -9.12
N GLN A 681 -20.62 38.22 -10.15
CA GLN A 681 -22.05 38.61 -10.06
C GLN A 681 -22.90 37.37 -10.30
N LEU A 682 -23.67 36.95 -9.30
CA LEU A 682 -24.61 35.84 -9.47
C LEU A 682 -25.93 36.27 -10.15
N PRO A 683 -26.67 35.36 -10.80
CA PRO A 683 -27.94 35.64 -11.46
C PRO A 683 -28.99 36.24 -10.52
N ASN A 684 -28.99 35.91 -9.25
CA ASN A 684 -29.88 36.42 -8.22
C ASN A 684 -29.53 37.85 -7.75
N GLY A 685 -28.42 38.44 -8.23
CA GLY A 685 -27.94 39.78 -7.89
C GLY A 685 -27.04 39.83 -6.66
N GLU A 686 -26.67 38.69 -6.13
CA GLU A 686 -25.65 38.57 -5.09
C GLU A 686 -24.25 38.57 -5.69
N GLU A 687 -23.25 38.71 -4.79
CA GLU A 687 -21.85 38.79 -5.16
C GLU A 687 -21.05 37.73 -4.43
N VAL A 688 -20.16 37.03 -5.16
CA VAL A 688 -19.14 36.14 -4.61
C VAL A 688 -17.80 36.84 -4.71
N ASN A 689 -17.16 37.07 -3.58
CA ASN A 689 -15.84 37.72 -3.49
C ASN A 689 -14.73 36.68 -3.62
N PHE A 690 -13.73 36.94 -4.45
CA PHE A 690 -12.56 36.10 -4.58
C PHE A 690 -11.42 36.67 -3.78
N TYR A 691 -10.82 35.85 -2.89
CA TYR A 691 -9.66 36.23 -2.11
C TYR A 691 -8.49 35.33 -2.40
N GLN A 692 -7.32 35.94 -2.64
CA GLN A 692 -6.08 35.20 -2.80
C GLN A 692 -5.47 34.89 -1.43
N MET A 693 -5.11 33.63 -1.24
CA MET A 693 -4.37 33.14 -0.08
C MET A 693 -2.88 33.40 -0.24
N ILE A 694 -2.31 34.21 0.65
CA ILE A 694 -0.88 34.49 0.74
C ILE A 694 -0.32 33.85 2.01
N PRO A 695 0.58 32.87 1.90
CA PRO A 695 1.22 32.26 3.07
C PRO A 695 2.17 33.24 3.78
N LEU A 696 2.14 33.24 5.10
CA LEU A 696 2.91 34.13 5.96
C LEU A 696 3.75 33.37 6.99
N TYR A 697 4.87 33.98 7.38
CA TYR A 697 5.60 33.63 8.61
C TYR A 697 4.87 34.12 9.86
N GLU A 698 5.12 33.50 11.01
CA GLU A 698 4.51 33.88 12.28
C GLU A 698 4.82 35.34 12.64
N GLU A 699 6.05 35.80 12.45
CA GLU A 699 6.46 37.19 12.74
C GLU A 699 5.74 38.20 11.83
N GLU A 700 5.39 37.80 10.61
CA GLU A 700 4.64 38.66 9.68
C GLU A 700 3.18 38.80 10.12
N VAL A 701 2.56 37.73 10.62
CA VAL A 701 1.21 37.80 11.23
C VAL A 701 1.26 38.68 12.48
N ASN A 702 2.24 38.48 13.35
CA ASN A 702 2.41 39.29 14.55
C ASN A 702 2.61 40.76 14.21
N PHE A 703 3.38 41.09 13.16
CA PHE A 703 3.54 42.43 12.65
C PHE A 703 2.23 43.00 12.11
N LYS A 704 1.48 42.21 11.30
CA LYS A 704 0.19 42.59 10.73
C LYS A 704 -0.85 42.91 11.79
N ILE A 705 -0.93 42.11 12.85
CA ILE A 705 -1.87 42.34 13.96
C ILE A 705 -1.62 43.71 14.62
N GLN A 706 -0.37 44.11 14.73
CA GLN A 706 -0.01 45.39 15.39
C GLN A 706 -0.05 46.60 14.44
N ASN A 707 0.20 46.42 13.15
CA ASN A 707 0.41 47.52 12.22
C ASN A 707 -0.59 47.57 11.04
N GLY A 708 -1.45 46.57 10.91
CA GLY A 708 -2.43 46.41 9.83
C GLY A 708 -1.91 45.70 8.57
N ALA A 709 -2.83 45.13 7.80
CA ALA A 709 -2.53 44.34 6.59
C ALA A 709 -1.85 45.21 5.51
N GLU A 710 -2.34 46.43 5.25
CA GLU A 710 -1.74 47.34 4.26
C GLU A 710 -0.28 47.64 4.58
N THR A 711 0.06 47.83 5.87
CA THR A 711 1.42 48.11 6.29
C THR A 711 2.35 46.92 6.08
N LEU A 712 1.85 45.69 6.31
CA LEU A 712 2.59 44.48 6.02
C LEU A 712 2.80 44.32 4.51
N LEU A 713 1.75 44.45 3.70
CA LEU A 713 1.84 44.37 2.24
C LEU A 713 2.80 45.40 1.67
N GLY A 714 2.77 46.62 2.17
CA GLY A 714 3.75 47.66 1.81
C GLY A 714 5.19 47.30 2.17
N LYS A 715 5.41 46.51 3.23
CA LYS A 715 6.71 46.00 3.63
C LYS A 715 7.15 44.78 2.81
N MET A 716 6.20 43.93 2.42
CA MET A 716 6.43 42.82 1.51
C MET A 716 6.83 43.27 0.09
N GLY A 717 6.37 44.45 -0.34
CA GLY A 717 6.76 45.07 -1.60
C GLY A 717 6.28 44.25 -2.81
N GLU A 718 7.14 43.99 -3.80
CA GLU A 718 6.86 43.20 -4.98
C GLU A 718 7.05 41.68 -4.68
N ILE A 719 6.56 41.16 -3.56
CA ILE A 719 6.55 39.73 -3.32
C ILE A 719 5.65 39.10 -4.38
N SER A 720 6.13 37.99 -4.98
CA SER A 720 5.41 37.25 -5.98
C SER A 720 4.02 36.83 -5.46
N ALA A 721 2.99 37.03 -6.27
CA ALA A 721 1.66 36.53 -6.00
C ALA A 721 1.65 34.97 -5.97
N VAL A 722 2.62 34.34 -6.62
CA VAL A 722 2.82 32.87 -6.63
C VAL A 722 3.54 32.46 -5.35
N VAL A 723 3.08 31.42 -4.72
CA VAL A 723 3.67 30.87 -3.49
C VAL A 723 5.14 30.55 -3.70
N ASP A 724 5.98 31.12 -2.84
CA ASP A 724 7.39 30.77 -2.70
C ASP A 724 7.61 30.33 -1.25
N ILE A 725 7.79 29.02 -1.06
CA ILE A 725 7.96 28.42 0.27
C ILE A 725 9.27 28.78 0.93
N HIS A 726 10.23 29.34 0.17
CA HIS A 726 11.55 29.75 0.63
C HIS A 726 11.76 31.27 0.62
N ARG A 727 10.71 32.05 0.39
CA ARG A 727 10.81 33.52 0.39
C ARG A 727 11.34 34.08 1.71
N LEU A 728 11.97 35.22 1.67
CA LEU A 728 12.47 35.85 2.87
C LEU A 728 11.35 36.34 3.80
N ASN A 729 11.53 36.13 5.09
CA ASN A 729 10.66 36.69 6.12
C ASN A 729 10.95 38.22 6.27
N VAL A 730 10.01 39.06 5.82
CA VAL A 730 10.19 40.53 5.86
C VAL A 730 10.06 41.13 7.26
N CYS A 731 9.68 40.34 8.24
CA CYS A 731 9.52 40.73 9.64
C CYS A 731 10.37 39.87 10.59
N GLU A 732 11.43 39.25 10.10
CA GLU A 732 12.31 38.40 10.90
C GLU A 732 12.71 39.06 12.24
N GLY A 733 12.53 38.35 13.35
CA GLY A 733 12.80 38.79 14.69
C GLY A 733 11.75 39.72 15.29
N PHE A 734 10.65 40.04 14.60
CA PHE A 734 9.57 40.85 15.15
C PHE A 734 8.80 40.05 16.21
N GLY A 735 8.65 40.64 17.41
CA GLY A 735 7.90 40.02 18.52
C GLY A 735 8.68 39.01 19.36
N ARG A 736 9.92 38.67 19.00
CA ARG A 736 10.79 37.87 19.86
C ARG A 736 11.21 38.66 21.10
N PRO A 737 11.16 38.10 22.34
CA PRO A 737 11.76 38.73 23.50
C PRO A 737 13.25 38.99 23.19
N LYS A 738 13.73 40.19 23.49
CA LYS A 738 15.18 40.42 23.45
C LYS A 738 15.82 39.55 24.54
N GLU A 739 16.68 38.61 24.16
CA GLU A 739 17.53 37.87 25.07
C GLU A 739 18.38 38.82 25.95
#